data_435cc30170e744349cddb43df49fd32a
#
_entry.id   435cc30170e744349cddb43df49fd32a
#
_cell.length_a   1.000
_cell.length_b   1.000
_cell.length_c   1.000
_cell.angle_alpha   90.00
_cell.angle_beta   90.00
_cell.angle_gamma   90.00
#
_symmetry.space_group_name_H-M   'P 1'
#
loop_
_entity.id
_entity.type
_entity.pdbx_description
1 polymer ?
#
loop_
_entity_poly.entity_id
_entity_poly.type
_entity_poly.pdbx_seq_one_letter_code
_entity_poly.pdbx_strand_id
1 'polypeptide(L)'
;MRFTHIPLLGSLLLLAVTVSATIFGSVRGIIHDPQHRPVSGAMVMLRAKSSDWATTTNTGANGEFEFSAVPIGEYSVAVANPGFTQATQNVIVNSDTEPVLHFQLQLPAVTQTVNVSATPEEVAPADSSTPTTLVNRADVERTPGADRTNSLAIITDFVPGSYLTHDQLHIRGGHQGTWLVDGVPVPNTNIASNVGPQFDPKDIDYLEVQRGSYEAQYGDRTYGVFNVVPRTGFERNHQAELITSFGNFYQTNDQINFGSHTQRFAYYASLNGNRSNLGLETPVAQIIHDQQNGFGGFGSLLFNADPSNQLRLVTSLRRDYYQIPNTPDQQSSGIRDVQREADAFLNFSWVRTFSPRLLLTVSPFFHFNNANFDGGPNDPISANDDHSSRYTGGQAMLSATFARNEIQLGFYGFGQHDHQVFGLLFNDGSNNQNFREPESVSGSLEALFLEDKFKITSWLTLMGGVRQTHFSGSPSENATSPRAGAAVTIPHLNWVFRGFYGHFYQAPPLITAFGPLLQFVTSQNLAFIPLHGERDEEHQFGVTIPIRGWTLDADNFKTRTTNFFDHNSVGNSDIFFPLTIDGAVIRGWELTLRSPRIAHRAKIHLAYSNQVAKGKGGINGGLTDFSPPAGFFLLDHDQRNTLNVGADVSLPWRSFAATNVYYGSGFANGDPPPAPDHLPGHTTFDL
;
A
#
# COMPACT_ATOMS: atom_id res chain seq x y z
N MET A 1 14.28 -40.84 -12.82
CA MET A 1 13.76 -40.52 -14.16
C MET A 1 14.52 -39.35 -14.73
N ARG A 2 14.82 -39.33 -16.02
CA ARG A 2 15.85 -38.47 -16.64
C ARG A 2 15.38 -37.05 -16.82
N PHE A 3 16.20 -36.10 -16.37
CA PHE A 3 16.08 -34.66 -16.63
C PHE A 3 16.33 -34.37 -18.13
N THR A 4 15.31 -33.98 -18.90
CA THR A 4 15.42 -33.61 -20.32
C THR A 4 14.73 -32.28 -20.70
N HIS A 5 14.51 -31.36 -19.76
CA HIS A 5 13.85 -30.09 -20.05
C HIS A 5 14.67 -28.81 -19.77
N ILE A 6 15.98 -28.92 -19.55
CA ILE A 6 16.86 -27.76 -19.28
C ILE A 6 17.23 -26.93 -20.55
N PRO A 7 17.21 -27.42 -21.79
CA PRO A 7 17.63 -26.58 -22.92
C PRO A 7 16.59 -25.54 -23.39
N LEU A 8 15.32 -25.64 -23.01
CA LEU A 8 14.31 -24.65 -23.47
C LEU A 8 14.33 -23.32 -22.69
N LEU A 9 14.72 -23.35 -21.41
CA LEU A 9 14.87 -22.13 -20.59
C LEU A 9 16.09 -21.31 -21.01
N GLY A 10 17.17 -21.97 -21.45
CA GLY A 10 18.39 -21.32 -21.92
C GLY A 10 18.23 -20.60 -23.26
N SER A 11 17.30 -21.05 -24.12
CA SER A 11 17.04 -20.42 -25.41
C SER A 11 16.11 -19.22 -25.35
N LEU A 12 15.26 -19.11 -24.31
CA LEU A 12 14.42 -17.92 -24.06
C LEU A 12 15.21 -16.74 -23.50
N LEU A 13 16.31 -17.02 -22.81
CA LEU A 13 17.20 -15.98 -22.25
C LEU A 13 18.07 -15.28 -23.31
N LEU A 14 18.17 -15.79 -24.52
CA LEU A 14 18.99 -15.22 -25.60
C LEU A 14 18.21 -14.30 -26.56
N LEU A 15 16.90 -14.14 -26.39
CA LEU A 15 16.07 -13.15 -27.09
C LEU A 15 15.78 -11.95 -26.20
N ALA A 16 16.76 -11.50 -25.41
CA ALA A 16 16.68 -10.29 -24.62
C ALA A 16 16.63 -9.05 -25.51
N VAL A 17 15.46 -8.76 -26.03
CA VAL A 17 15.13 -7.44 -26.56
C VAL A 17 14.81 -6.56 -25.36
N THR A 18 15.39 -5.43 -25.30
CA THR A 18 15.51 -4.41 -24.24
C THR A 18 14.18 -3.81 -23.79
N VAL A 19 13.92 -3.82 -22.51
CA VAL A 19 12.64 -3.52 -21.86
C VAL A 19 12.78 -2.65 -20.58
N SER A 20 12.00 -1.56 -20.31
CA SER A 20 12.04 -0.66 -19.14
C SER A 20 10.70 -0.47 -18.42
N ALA A 21 10.59 -0.44 -17.16
CA ALA A 21 9.85 0.35 -16.19
C ALA A 21 9.81 -0.29 -14.80
N THR A 22 9.46 0.44 -13.78
CA THR A 22 9.54 -0.03 -12.39
C THR A 22 8.78 0.88 -11.44
N ILE A 23 8.93 0.61 -10.15
CA ILE A 23 8.72 1.46 -8.97
C ILE A 23 9.34 2.87 -9.06
N PHE A 24 10.01 3.19 -10.14
CA PHE A 24 10.47 4.52 -10.49
C PHE A 24 9.59 5.05 -11.64
N GLY A 25 9.40 6.35 -11.67
CA GLY A 25 8.91 7.01 -12.86
C GLY A 25 10.06 7.48 -13.75
N SER A 26 9.73 8.00 -14.90
CA SER A 26 10.65 8.80 -15.72
C SER A 26 10.12 10.23 -15.86
N VAL A 27 10.99 11.19 -16.13
CA VAL A 27 10.58 12.57 -16.42
C VAL A 27 11.19 12.96 -17.76
N ARG A 28 10.33 13.30 -18.71
CA ARG A 28 10.77 13.77 -20.03
C ARG A 28 10.35 15.20 -20.27
N GLY A 29 10.91 15.80 -21.28
CA GLY A 29 10.43 17.10 -21.74
C GLY A 29 11.10 17.60 -23.00
N ILE A 30 10.55 18.71 -23.50
CA ILE A 30 11.04 19.41 -24.66
C ILE A 30 11.28 20.87 -24.28
N ILE A 31 12.44 21.39 -24.72
CA ILE A 31 12.86 22.76 -24.48
C ILE A 31 12.99 23.48 -25.83
N HIS A 32 12.30 24.59 -25.95
CA HIS A 32 12.36 25.43 -27.12
C HIS A 32 12.50 26.92 -26.74
N ASP A 33 12.97 27.70 -27.71
CA ASP A 33 13.05 29.17 -27.62
C ASP A 33 11.68 29.84 -27.88
N PRO A 34 11.58 31.20 -27.80
CA PRO A 34 10.34 31.91 -28.07
C PRO A 34 9.80 31.73 -29.49
N GLN A 35 10.63 31.30 -30.43
CA GLN A 35 10.27 31.03 -31.83
C GLN A 35 9.98 29.54 -32.07
N HIS A 36 9.79 28.75 -31.01
CA HIS A 36 9.56 27.30 -31.04
C HIS A 36 10.68 26.47 -31.69
N ARG A 37 11.92 26.99 -31.72
CA ARG A 37 13.07 26.23 -32.18
C ARG A 37 13.65 25.41 -30.99
N PRO A 38 14.04 24.15 -31.21
CA PRO A 38 14.61 23.31 -30.14
C PRO A 38 15.92 23.93 -29.60
N VAL A 39 16.07 23.92 -28.28
CA VAL A 39 17.28 24.38 -27.59
C VAL A 39 18.12 23.16 -27.22
N SER A 40 19.21 22.93 -27.96
CA SER A 40 20.15 21.85 -27.70
C SER A 40 21.19 22.23 -26.66
N GLY A 41 21.65 21.26 -25.86
CA GLY A 41 22.70 21.44 -24.85
C GLY A 41 22.26 22.25 -23.62
N ALA A 42 21.00 22.55 -23.45
CA ALA A 42 20.49 23.17 -22.23
C ALA A 42 20.65 22.22 -21.05
N MET A 43 21.19 22.71 -19.94
CA MET A 43 21.30 21.95 -18.69
C MET A 43 19.92 21.87 -18.03
N VAL A 44 19.49 20.67 -17.74
CA VAL A 44 18.25 20.38 -17.03
C VAL A 44 18.62 19.74 -15.70
N MET A 45 18.10 20.30 -14.61
CA MET A 45 18.30 19.79 -13.24
C MET A 45 16.94 19.35 -12.68
N LEU A 46 16.83 18.09 -12.27
CA LEU A 46 15.72 17.54 -11.52
C LEU A 46 16.12 17.48 -10.06
N ARG A 47 15.37 18.14 -9.16
CA ARG A 47 15.66 18.20 -7.73
C ARG A 47 14.43 17.82 -6.92
N ALA A 48 14.58 16.94 -5.93
CA ALA A 48 13.51 16.59 -4.99
C ALA A 48 13.13 17.79 -4.13
N LYS A 49 11.83 17.91 -3.79
CA LYS A 49 11.37 18.98 -2.89
C LYS A 49 11.55 18.62 -1.42
N SER A 50 11.55 17.34 -1.11
CA SER A 50 11.65 16.81 0.26
C SER A 50 13.10 16.62 0.73
N SER A 51 14.09 16.66 -0.21
CA SER A 51 15.48 16.34 0.08
C SER A 51 16.47 17.08 -0.82
N ASP A 52 17.76 16.94 -0.53
CA ASP A 52 18.84 17.47 -1.37
C ASP A 52 19.17 16.56 -2.58
N TRP A 53 18.39 15.50 -2.80
CA TRP A 53 18.56 14.65 -3.98
C TRP A 53 18.34 15.43 -5.26
N ALA A 54 19.32 15.36 -6.16
CA ALA A 54 19.24 16.02 -7.47
C ALA A 54 20.01 15.22 -8.51
N THR A 55 19.55 15.31 -9.75
CA THR A 55 20.26 14.77 -10.92
C THR A 55 20.18 15.76 -12.07
N THR A 56 21.12 15.66 -13.03
CA THR A 56 21.20 16.58 -14.17
C THR A 56 21.34 15.82 -15.47
N THR A 57 20.78 16.38 -16.54
CA THR A 57 20.97 15.95 -17.92
C THR A 57 21.09 17.16 -18.84
N ASN A 58 21.45 16.97 -20.10
CA ASN A 58 21.44 18.02 -21.11
C ASN A 58 20.48 17.65 -22.25
N THR A 59 19.87 18.66 -22.86
CA THR A 59 19.00 18.42 -24.02
C THR A 59 19.78 17.94 -25.24
N GLY A 60 19.17 17.00 -25.96
CA GLY A 60 19.64 16.55 -27.27
C GLY A 60 19.43 17.58 -28.40
N ALA A 61 19.77 17.18 -29.63
CA ALA A 61 19.68 18.04 -30.81
C ALA A 61 18.27 18.57 -31.08
N ASN A 62 17.23 17.82 -30.70
CA ASN A 62 15.83 18.18 -30.84
C ASN A 62 15.23 18.92 -29.62
N GLY A 63 16.09 19.36 -28.67
CA GLY A 63 15.63 20.00 -27.44
C GLY A 63 15.00 19.05 -26.42
N GLU A 64 15.06 17.75 -26.65
CA GLU A 64 14.47 16.73 -25.76
C GLU A 64 15.41 16.39 -24.60
N PHE A 65 14.87 16.16 -23.41
CA PHE A 65 15.58 15.62 -22.27
C PHE A 65 14.80 14.49 -21.62
N GLU A 66 15.51 13.61 -20.90
CA GLU A 66 14.94 12.49 -20.20
C GLU A 66 15.72 12.20 -18.91
N PHE A 67 15.00 11.95 -17.82
CA PHE A 67 15.47 11.35 -16.59
C PHE A 67 14.79 10.00 -16.40
N SER A 68 15.54 8.94 -16.40
CA SER A 68 15.07 7.58 -16.13
C SER A 68 15.29 7.23 -14.67
N ALA A 69 14.50 6.29 -14.15
CA ALA A 69 14.61 5.78 -12.77
C ALA A 69 14.53 6.91 -11.71
N VAL A 70 13.55 7.79 -11.87
CA VAL A 70 13.26 8.85 -10.90
C VAL A 70 12.44 8.24 -9.76
N PRO A 71 12.90 8.32 -8.49
CA PRO A 71 12.11 7.86 -7.35
C PRO A 71 10.75 8.54 -7.29
N ILE A 72 9.77 7.88 -6.68
CA ILE A 72 8.45 8.47 -6.46
C ILE A 72 8.58 9.71 -5.58
N GLY A 73 7.87 10.79 -5.92
CA GLY A 73 7.90 12.00 -5.11
C GLY A 73 7.59 13.27 -5.89
N GLU A 74 7.76 14.40 -5.21
CA GLU A 74 7.60 15.74 -5.75
C GLU A 74 8.95 16.34 -6.13
N TYR A 75 9.04 16.89 -7.33
CA TYR A 75 10.28 17.43 -7.89
C TYR A 75 10.10 18.84 -8.46
N SER A 76 11.22 19.53 -8.56
CA SER A 76 11.37 20.77 -9.33
C SER A 76 12.35 20.51 -10.47
N VAL A 77 11.94 20.82 -11.70
CA VAL A 77 12.80 20.75 -12.89
C VAL A 77 13.20 22.15 -13.27
N ALA A 78 14.50 22.44 -13.19
CA ALA A 78 15.07 23.73 -13.58
C ALA A 78 15.88 23.59 -14.88
N VAL A 79 15.64 24.50 -15.81
CA VAL A 79 16.34 24.53 -17.13
C VAL A 79 17.15 25.79 -17.22
N ALA A 80 18.44 25.65 -17.54
CA ALA A 80 19.36 26.76 -17.77
C ALA A 80 20.09 26.59 -19.10
N ASN A 81 20.16 27.68 -19.87
CA ASN A 81 20.98 27.76 -21.08
C ASN A 81 21.52 29.18 -21.23
N PRO A 82 22.82 29.35 -21.60
CA PRO A 82 23.41 30.67 -21.83
C PRO A 82 22.57 31.50 -22.81
N GLY A 83 22.25 32.73 -22.45
CA GLY A 83 21.43 33.62 -23.25
C GLY A 83 19.92 33.55 -23.03
N PHE A 84 19.45 32.69 -22.10
CA PHE A 84 18.05 32.60 -21.71
C PHE A 84 17.86 32.77 -20.18
N THR A 85 16.67 33.19 -19.80
CA THR A 85 16.26 33.20 -18.39
C THR A 85 16.03 31.77 -17.94
N GLN A 86 16.49 31.41 -16.74
CA GLN A 86 16.22 30.10 -16.15
C GLN A 86 14.71 29.89 -15.99
N ALA A 87 14.22 28.74 -16.46
CA ALA A 87 12.83 28.31 -16.31
C ALA A 87 12.75 27.17 -15.30
N THR A 88 11.66 27.15 -14.52
CA THR A 88 11.43 26.10 -13.52
C THR A 88 9.98 25.65 -13.54
N GLN A 89 9.76 24.33 -13.50
CA GLN A 89 8.43 23.72 -13.36
C GLN A 89 8.48 22.64 -12.27
N ASN A 90 7.36 22.42 -11.59
CA ASN A 90 7.23 21.32 -10.63
C ASN A 90 6.58 20.12 -11.31
N VAL A 91 6.93 18.92 -10.83
CA VAL A 91 6.39 17.67 -11.34
C VAL A 91 6.23 16.68 -10.18
N ILE A 92 5.17 15.87 -10.23
CA ILE A 92 4.95 14.74 -9.35
C ILE A 92 5.26 13.48 -10.15
N VAL A 93 6.03 12.59 -9.55
CA VAL A 93 6.40 11.30 -10.12
C VAL A 93 5.76 10.20 -9.27
N ASN A 94 4.87 9.45 -9.86
CA ASN A 94 4.28 8.23 -9.29
C ASN A 94 4.95 7.00 -9.92
N SER A 95 4.72 5.82 -9.34
CA SER A 95 5.17 4.56 -9.92
C SER A 95 4.75 4.45 -11.37
N ASP A 96 5.70 4.08 -12.22
CA ASP A 96 5.47 3.77 -13.63
C ASP A 96 4.79 4.90 -14.43
N THR A 97 5.03 6.16 -14.04
CA THR A 97 4.55 7.34 -14.76
C THR A 97 5.67 8.04 -15.50
N GLU A 98 5.33 8.69 -16.60
CA GLU A 98 6.25 9.42 -17.48
C GLU A 98 5.72 10.82 -17.80
N PRO A 99 5.70 11.75 -16.81
CA PRO A 99 5.28 13.12 -17.06
C PRO A 99 6.17 13.78 -18.11
N VAL A 100 5.52 14.43 -19.10
CA VAL A 100 6.18 15.16 -20.18
C VAL A 100 6.07 16.65 -19.92
N LEU A 101 7.21 17.31 -19.70
CA LEU A 101 7.28 18.75 -19.44
C LEU A 101 7.58 19.53 -20.72
N HIS A 102 7.07 20.74 -20.81
CA HIS A 102 7.26 21.62 -21.93
C HIS A 102 7.78 22.97 -21.45
N PHE A 103 9.01 23.33 -21.85
CA PHE A 103 9.65 24.58 -21.47
C PHE A 103 9.82 25.50 -22.68
N GLN A 104 9.25 26.69 -22.59
CA GLN A 104 9.56 27.81 -23.48
C GLN A 104 10.50 28.77 -22.76
N LEU A 105 11.79 28.76 -23.13
CA LEU A 105 12.77 29.68 -22.56
C LEU A 105 12.53 31.09 -23.04
N GLN A 106 12.74 32.06 -22.15
CA GLN A 106 12.61 33.49 -22.46
C GLN A 106 14.00 34.15 -22.56
N LEU A 107 14.16 35.10 -23.42
CA LEU A 107 15.35 35.93 -23.46
C LEU A 107 15.39 36.84 -22.21
N PRO A 108 16.59 37.14 -21.64
CA PRO A 108 16.67 38.01 -20.49
C PRO A 108 16.11 39.39 -20.84
N ALA A 109 15.02 39.79 -20.17
CA ALA A 109 14.53 41.15 -20.23
C ALA A 109 15.47 42.05 -19.43
N VAL A 110 15.81 43.23 -19.99
CA VAL A 110 16.49 44.27 -19.23
C VAL A 110 15.47 44.77 -18.20
N THR A 111 15.66 44.39 -16.92
CA THR A 111 14.84 44.74 -15.75
C THR A 111 13.46 44.04 -15.65
N GLN A 112 13.37 42.94 -14.97
CA GLN A 112 12.49 42.60 -13.85
C GLN A 112 12.53 41.08 -13.61
N THR A 113 12.87 40.68 -12.36
CA THR A 113 12.74 39.29 -11.88
C THR A 113 11.25 38.98 -11.70
N VAL A 114 10.63 38.38 -12.69
CA VAL A 114 9.30 37.76 -12.53
C VAL A 114 9.54 36.32 -12.11
N ASN A 115 9.48 36.08 -10.82
CA ASN A 115 9.30 34.72 -10.31
C ASN A 115 7.90 34.26 -10.68
N VAL A 116 7.76 33.58 -11.81
CA VAL A 116 6.54 32.82 -12.12
C VAL A 116 6.61 31.53 -11.32
N SER A 117 6.18 31.60 -10.07
CA SER A 117 5.82 30.42 -9.28
C SER A 117 4.47 29.93 -9.80
N ALA A 118 4.48 29.13 -10.86
CA ALA A 118 3.30 28.34 -11.18
C ALA A 118 3.07 27.41 -9.99
N THR A 119 1.91 27.49 -9.35
CA THR A 119 1.43 26.49 -8.41
C THR A 119 1.41 25.17 -9.16
N PRO A 120 2.04 24.09 -8.65
CA PRO A 120 1.98 22.83 -9.36
C PRO A 120 0.52 22.41 -9.43
N GLU A 121 -0.02 22.34 -10.62
CA GLU A 121 -1.23 21.60 -10.88
C GLU A 121 -0.86 20.12 -10.68
N GLU A 122 -1.53 19.43 -9.78
CA GLU A 122 -1.42 17.98 -9.64
C GLU A 122 -2.09 17.38 -10.89
N VAL A 123 -1.30 17.23 -11.94
CA VAL A 123 -1.79 16.65 -13.19
C VAL A 123 -1.78 15.13 -12.99
N ALA A 124 -2.97 14.52 -13.11
CA ALA A 124 -3.06 13.06 -13.15
C ALA A 124 -2.15 12.52 -14.25
N PRO A 125 -1.50 11.37 -14.04
CA PRO A 125 -0.72 10.74 -15.09
C PRO A 125 -1.61 10.51 -16.32
N ALA A 126 -1.26 11.13 -17.41
CA ALA A 126 -2.03 11.08 -18.67
C ALA A 126 -2.00 9.68 -19.31
N ASP A 127 -1.15 8.80 -18.82
CA ASP A 127 -0.79 7.51 -19.39
C ASP A 127 -1.05 6.32 -18.44
N SER A 128 -1.74 6.52 -17.32
CA SER A 128 -2.11 5.44 -16.39
C SER A 128 -3.62 5.25 -16.29
N SER A 129 -4.08 3.98 -16.26
CA SER A 129 -5.46 3.62 -15.93
C SER A 129 -5.69 3.47 -14.42
N THR A 130 -4.63 3.46 -13.62
CA THR A 130 -4.67 3.20 -12.18
C THR A 130 -4.98 4.48 -11.41
N PRO A 131 -6.06 4.54 -10.62
CA PRO A 131 -6.29 5.66 -9.71
C PRO A 131 -5.30 5.61 -8.56
N THR A 132 -4.43 6.60 -8.50
CA THR A 132 -3.34 6.68 -7.53
C THR A 132 -3.50 7.88 -6.62
N THR A 133 -3.36 7.66 -5.32
CA THR A 133 -3.28 8.71 -4.30
C THR A 133 -1.87 8.79 -3.77
N LEU A 134 -1.22 9.94 -3.90
CA LEU A 134 0.09 10.21 -3.29
C LEU A 134 -0.11 11.05 -2.03
N VAL A 135 0.30 10.51 -0.87
CA VAL A 135 0.32 11.20 0.42
C VAL A 135 1.77 11.55 0.73
N ASN A 136 2.10 12.82 0.76
CA ASN A 136 3.47 13.27 1.03
C ASN A 136 3.73 13.44 2.53
N ARG A 137 4.98 13.57 2.92
CA ARG A 137 5.40 13.76 4.31
C ARG A 137 4.65 14.89 5.02
N ALA A 138 4.45 16.03 4.37
CA ALA A 138 3.76 17.16 4.99
C ALA A 138 2.27 16.85 5.24
N ASP A 139 1.65 16.03 4.42
CA ASP A 139 0.30 15.53 4.63
C ASP A 139 0.29 14.55 5.84
N VAL A 140 1.27 13.63 5.93
CA VAL A 140 1.42 12.72 7.08
C VAL A 140 1.66 13.49 8.38
N GLU A 141 2.64 14.41 8.43
CA GLU A 141 3.01 15.17 9.62
C GLU A 141 1.88 16.09 10.15
N ARG A 142 0.93 16.43 9.28
CA ARG A 142 -0.17 17.34 9.62
C ARG A 142 -1.50 16.65 9.83
N THR A 143 -1.58 15.33 9.58
CA THR A 143 -2.79 14.56 9.81
C THR A 143 -2.93 14.27 11.30
N PRO A 144 -3.98 14.74 11.98
CA PRO A 144 -4.24 14.38 13.36
C PRO A 144 -4.43 12.86 13.48
N GLY A 145 -3.88 12.27 14.53
CA GLY A 145 -3.97 10.83 14.76
C GLY A 145 -3.00 9.97 13.94
N ALA A 146 -2.16 10.55 13.08
CA ALA A 146 -1.12 9.81 12.35
C ALA A 146 -0.08 9.12 13.26
N ASP A 147 -0.03 9.49 14.52
CA ASP A 147 0.81 8.90 15.56
C ASP A 147 0.13 7.77 16.35
N ARG A 148 -1.08 7.37 15.99
CA ARG A 148 -1.79 6.28 16.68
C ARG A 148 -1.04 4.96 16.49
N THR A 149 -1.35 4.03 17.35
CA THR A 149 -0.82 2.67 17.37
C THR A 149 -0.88 2.00 16.00
N ASN A 150 -2.00 2.10 15.32
CA ASN A 150 -2.15 1.69 13.94
C ASN A 150 -1.79 2.89 13.03
N SER A 151 -0.52 3.00 12.69
CA SER A 151 0.00 4.06 11.82
C SER A 151 -0.63 4.08 10.42
N LEU A 152 -1.27 2.98 10.02
CA LEU A 152 -1.99 2.88 8.75
C LEU A 152 -3.30 3.67 8.75
N ALA A 153 -3.77 4.12 9.91
CA ALA A 153 -4.96 4.97 10.02
C ALA A 153 -4.89 6.24 9.17
N ILE A 154 -3.68 6.76 8.91
CA ILE A 154 -3.50 7.92 8.02
C ILE A 154 -3.99 7.68 6.59
N ILE A 155 -4.03 6.43 6.16
CA ILE A 155 -4.49 6.06 4.82
C ILE A 155 -5.99 6.33 4.68
N THR A 156 -6.74 6.15 5.77
CA THR A 156 -8.19 6.38 5.76
C THR A 156 -8.55 7.84 5.52
N ASP A 157 -7.67 8.76 5.85
CA ASP A 157 -7.90 10.19 5.71
C ASP A 157 -7.82 10.66 4.24
N PHE A 158 -7.03 10.02 3.42
CA PHE A 158 -6.76 10.42 2.04
C PHE A 158 -7.32 9.49 0.98
N VAL A 159 -7.67 8.26 1.36
CA VAL A 159 -8.06 7.20 0.44
C VAL A 159 -9.55 6.88 0.59
N PRO A 160 -10.37 7.11 -0.44
CA PRO A 160 -11.79 6.78 -0.38
C PRO A 160 -12.01 5.27 -0.30
N GLY A 161 -13.06 4.85 0.42
CA GLY A 161 -13.39 3.44 0.61
C GLY A 161 -12.47 2.67 1.55
N SER A 162 -11.58 3.39 2.24
CA SER A 162 -10.67 2.87 3.25
C SER A 162 -11.23 3.16 4.64
N TYR A 163 -11.21 2.18 5.53
CA TYR A 163 -11.65 2.28 6.91
C TYR A 163 -11.05 1.17 7.77
N LEU A 164 -11.04 1.38 9.08
CA LEU A 164 -10.62 0.38 10.05
C LEU A 164 -11.86 -0.29 10.66
N THR A 165 -11.83 -1.61 10.74
CA THR A 165 -12.75 -2.42 11.54
C THR A 165 -12.06 -3.71 11.92
N HIS A 166 -12.34 -4.26 13.11
CA HIS A 166 -11.65 -5.41 13.66
C HIS A 166 -10.11 -5.21 13.69
N ASP A 167 -9.67 -3.96 13.96
CA ASP A 167 -8.26 -3.54 13.94
C ASP A 167 -7.54 -3.72 12.59
N GLN A 168 -8.24 -4.10 11.54
CA GLN A 168 -7.71 -4.30 10.19
C GLN A 168 -8.11 -3.19 9.24
N LEU A 169 -7.19 -2.86 8.32
CA LEU A 169 -7.45 -1.92 7.25
C LEU A 169 -8.25 -2.61 6.14
N HIS A 170 -9.41 -2.06 5.85
CA HIS A 170 -10.27 -2.46 4.73
C HIS A 170 -10.20 -1.44 3.61
N ILE A 171 -10.13 -1.92 2.39
CA ILE A 171 -10.35 -1.10 1.18
C ILE A 171 -11.37 -1.80 0.30
N ARG A 172 -12.37 -1.04 -0.15
CA ARG A 172 -13.42 -1.56 -1.03
C ARG A 172 -14.08 -2.83 -0.48
N GLY A 173 -14.20 -2.95 0.84
CA GLY A 173 -14.79 -4.11 1.49
C GLY A 173 -13.91 -5.37 1.50
N GLY A 174 -12.65 -5.28 1.13
CA GLY A 174 -11.68 -6.38 1.24
C GLY A 174 -10.68 -6.18 2.37
N HIS A 175 -10.23 -7.28 2.97
CA HIS A 175 -9.37 -7.29 4.16
C HIS A 175 -7.88 -7.08 3.88
N GLN A 176 -7.44 -7.16 2.62
CA GLN A 176 -6.02 -7.36 2.37
C GLN A 176 -5.50 -6.53 1.21
N GLY A 177 -4.49 -5.70 1.49
CA GLY A 177 -3.72 -4.95 0.53
C GLY A 177 -2.29 -5.51 0.33
N THR A 178 -1.72 -5.23 -0.83
CA THR A 178 -0.29 -5.47 -1.10
C THR A 178 0.54 -4.34 -0.52
N TRP A 179 1.45 -4.66 0.38
CA TRP A 179 2.41 -3.70 0.93
C TRP A 179 3.75 -3.79 0.22
N LEU A 180 4.29 -2.63 -0.11
CA LEU A 180 5.61 -2.48 -0.72
C LEU A 180 6.41 -1.45 0.07
N VAL A 181 7.71 -1.62 0.12
CA VAL A 181 8.66 -0.62 0.61
C VAL A 181 9.65 -0.34 -0.51
N ASP A 182 9.65 0.87 -1.04
CA ASP A 182 10.37 1.21 -2.25
C ASP A 182 10.05 0.29 -3.43
N GLY A 183 8.76 -0.08 -3.56
CA GLY A 183 8.26 -1.01 -4.58
C GLY A 183 8.73 -2.45 -4.42
N VAL A 184 9.44 -2.79 -3.36
CA VAL A 184 9.78 -4.17 -3.03
C VAL A 184 8.67 -4.75 -2.15
N PRO A 185 8.00 -5.83 -2.56
CA PRO A 185 6.94 -6.42 -1.77
C PRO A 185 7.39 -6.85 -0.37
N VAL A 186 6.52 -6.62 0.61
CA VAL A 186 6.63 -7.16 1.97
C VAL A 186 5.47 -8.15 2.12
N PRO A 187 5.66 -9.42 1.74
CA PRO A 187 4.58 -10.39 1.73
C PRO A 187 4.10 -10.67 3.15
N ASN A 188 2.80 -10.69 3.33
CA ASN A 188 2.13 -11.08 4.57
C ASN A 188 0.88 -11.88 4.21
N THR A 189 1.03 -13.20 4.08
CA THR A 189 -0.08 -14.12 3.79
C THR A 189 -0.73 -14.65 5.06
N ASN A 190 -0.16 -14.31 6.22
CA ASN A 190 -0.67 -14.65 7.51
C ASN A 190 -1.78 -13.67 7.93
N ILE A 191 -2.99 -14.17 8.15
CA ILE A 191 -4.14 -13.37 8.60
C ILE A 191 -4.13 -13.18 10.13
N ALA A 192 -3.29 -13.91 10.86
CA ALA A 192 -3.27 -13.88 12.31
C ALA A 192 -2.65 -12.61 12.91
N SER A 193 -1.91 -11.82 12.13
CA SER A 193 -1.46 -10.51 12.59
C SER A 193 -2.48 -9.45 12.15
N ASN A 194 -3.17 -8.87 13.10
CA ASN A 194 -4.22 -7.89 12.86
C ASN A 194 -3.71 -6.60 12.26
N VAL A 195 -2.45 -6.31 12.47
CA VAL A 195 -1.85 -5.06 12.03
C VAL A 195 -0.77 -5.41 11.01
N GLY A 196 -1.00 -5.19 9.75
CA GLY A 196 -0.03 -5.45 8.67
C GLY A 196 1.37 -4.88 8.96
N PRO A 197 2.27 -4.75 7.98
CA PRO A 197 3.62 -4.23 8.23
C PRO A 197 3.60 -2.92 9.00
N GLN A 198 4.24 -2.90 10.15
CA GLN A 198 4.23 -1.74 11.04
C GLN A 198 5.32 -0.76 10.64
N PHE A 199 4.90 0.40 10.14
CA PHE A 199 5.78 1.53 9.85
C PHE A 199 5.48 2.68 10.78
N ASP A 200 6.52 3.33 11.33
CA ASP A 200 6.32 4.63 11.93
C ASP A 200 6.05 5.66 10.82
N PRO A 201 4.94 6.39 10.84
CA PRO A 201 4.65 7.43 9.84
C PRO A 201 5.77 8.45 9.68
N LYS A 202 6.56 8.70 10.72
CA LYS A 202 7.69 9.62 10.73
C LYS A 202 8.87 9.15 9.87
N ASP A 203 8.91 7.86 9.50
CA ASP A 203 9.92 7.29 8.60
C ASP A 203 9.48 7.31 7.13
N ILE A 204 8.26 7.78 6.84
CA ILE A 204 7.68 7.83 5.50
C ILE A 204 7.95 9.20 4.86
N ASP A 205 8.46 9.21 3.64
CA ASP A 205 8.57 10.40 2.80
C ASP A 205 7.32 10.55 1.91
N TYR A 206 6.90 9.45 1.29
CA TYR A 206 5.67 9.34 0.52
C TYR A 206 4.98 8.00 0.75
N LEU A 207 3.66 8.03 0.76
CA LEU A 207 2.83 6.83 0.65
C LEU A 207 2.02 6.93 -0.64
N GLU A 208 2.29 6.01 -1.57
CA GLU A 208 1.52 5.87 -2.79
C GLU A 208 0.48 4.77 -2.61
N VAL A 209 -0.78 5.08 -2.86
CA VAL A 209 -1.88 4.12 -2.74
C VAL A 209 -2.58 3.99 -4.08
N GLN A 210 -2.58 2.78 -4.62
CA GLN A 210 -3.30 2.42 -5.83
C GLN A 210 -4.58 1.67 -5.46
N ARG A 211 -5.69 2.03 -6.11
CA ARG A 211 -7.04 1.50 -5.84
C ARG A 211 -7.62 0.84 -7.07
N GLY A 212 -7.42 -0.47 -7.21
CA GLY A 212 -7.82 -1.21 -8.40
C GLY A 212 -7.02 -0.87 -9.66
N SER A 213 -7.39 -1.46 -10.78
CA SER A 213 -6.73 -1.26 -12.09
C SER A 213 -5.22 -1.50 -12.06
N TYR A 214 -4.76 -2.44 -11.24
CA TYR A 214 -3.34 -2.69 -11.01
C TYR A 214 -2.64 -3.25 -12.23
N GLU A 215 -1.39 -2.84 -12.42
CA GLU A 215 -0.48 -3.38 -13.42
C GLU A 215 -0.14 -4.85 -13.17
N ALA A 216 0.36 -5.57 -14.20
CA ALA A 216 0.63 -7.00 -14.13
C ALA A 216 1.70 -7.38 -13.10
N GLN A 217 2.55 -6.45 -12.68
CA GLN A 217 3.52 -6.65 -11.61
C GLN A 217 2.87 -6.96 -10.25
N TYR A 218 1.67 -6.45 -10.00
CA TYR A 218 0.94 -6.65 -8.74
C TYR A 218 -0.06 -7.80 -8.85
N GLY A 219 -0.35 -8.50 -7.74
CA GLY A 219 -1.32 -9.58 -7.81
C GLY A 219 -1.38 -10.57 -6.66
N ASP A 220 -0.70 -10.33 -5.53
CA ASP A 220 -0.76 -11.24 -4.39
C ASP A 220 -1.94 -10.89 -3.46
N ARG A 221 -2.41 -9.67 -3.53
CA ARG A 221 -3.54 -9.09 -2.81
C ARG A 221 -4.29 -8.17 -3.76
N THR A 222 -5.61 -8.08 -3.62
CA THR A 222 -6.44 -7.57 -4.71
C THR A 222 -7.14 -6.26 -4.39
N TYR A 223 -7.16 -5.82 -3.13
CA TYR A 223 -8.00 -4.70 -2.70
C TYR A 223 -7.27 -3.35 -2.62
N GLY A 224 -5.95 -3.33 -2.54
CA GLY A 224 -5.14 -2.11 -2.52
C GLY A 224 -3.65 -2.41 -2.69
N VAL A 225 -2.92 -1.48 -3.31
CA VAL A 225 -1.45 -1.51 -3.34
C VAL A 225 -0.94 -0.28 -2.60
N PHE A 226 -0.19 -0.50 -1.54
CA PHE A 226 0.39 0.51 -0.67
C PHE A 226 1.91 0.48 -0.83
N ASN A 227 2.47 1.49 -1.45
CA ASN A 227 3.90 1.61 -1.63
C ASN A 227 4.46 2.69 -0.70
N VAL A 228 5.14 2.27 0.34
CA VAL A 228 5.84 3.14 1.28
C VAL A 228 7.18 3.54 0.68
N VAL A 229 7.36 4.82 0.41
CA VAL A 229 8.65 5.41 0.04
C VAL A 229 9.26 6.00 1.31
N PRO A 230 10.30 5.36 1.87
CA PRO A 230 10.86 5.78 3.14
C PRO A 230 11.78 6.98 3.02
N ARG A 231 11.99 7.66 4.13
CA ARG A 231 12.96 8.75 4.26
C ARG A 231 14.37 8.27 3.94
N THR A 232 15.17 9.17 3.40
CA THR A 232 16.57 8.93 3.05
C THR A 232 17.49 9.95 3.69
N GLY A 233 18.78 9.64 3.78
CA GLY A 233 19.78 10.58 4.30
C GLY A 233 19.99 11.81 3.43
N PHE A 234 19.48 11.86 2.20
CA PHE A 234 19.61 13.04 1.32
C PHE A 234 18.85 14.25 1.85
N GLU A 235 17.91 14.08 2.74
CA GLU A 235 17.23 15.19 3.44
C GLU A 235 18.01 15.75 4.64
N ARG A 236 19.11 15.11 5.02
CA ARG A 236 19.88 15.40 6.23
C ARG A 236 21.34 15.68 5.90
N ASN A 237 21.93 16.59 6.65
CA ASN A 237 23.38 16.87 6.58
C ASN A 237 23.96 16.83 8.00
N HIS A 238 24.32 15.64 8.49
CA HIS A 238 24.77 15.38 9.86
C HIS A 238 23.79 15.93 10.93
N GLN A 239 22.49 15.73 10.69
CA GLN A 239 21.44 16.25 11.55
C GLN A 239 20.73 15.13 12.27
N ALA A 240 20.48 15.35 13.55
CA ALA A 240 19.56 14.56 14.36
C ALA A 240 18.30 15.36 14.62
N GLU A 241 17.17 14.68 14.76
CA GLU A 241 15.89 15.26 15.10
C GLU A 241 15.25 14.40 16.19
N LEU A 242 14.69 15.06 17.19
CA LEU A 242 13.83 14.45 18.21
C LEU A 242 12.41 14.93 17.95
N ILE A 243 11.50 14.00 17.73
CA ILE A 243 10.07 14.28 17.57
C ILE A 243 9.37 13.66 18.77
N THR A 244 8.56 14.45 19.46
CA THR A 244 7.72 13.99 20.56
C THR A 244 6.28 14.36 20.28
N SER A 245 5.36 13.44 20.59
CA SER A 245 3.93 13.68 20.44
C SER A 245 3.19 13.32 21.73
N PHE A 246 2.07 13.97 21.94
CA PHE A 246 1.19 13.70 23.07
C PHE A 246 -0.26 13.91 22.63
N GLY A 247 -1.13 12.97 22.94
CA GLY A 247 -2.54 12.99 22.58
C GLY A 247 -3.47 12.51 23.69
N ASN A 248 -4.74 12.38 23.37
CA ASN A 248 -5.75 11.78 24.23
C ASN A 248 -5.37 10.35 24.60
N PHE A 249 -5.95 9.81 25.66
CA PHE A 249 -5.70 8.45 26.16
C PHE A 249 -4.23 8.19 26.52
N TYR A 250 -3.49 9.24 26.94
CA TYR A 250 -2.05 9.18 27.23
C TYR A 250 -1.23 8.67 26.04
N GLN A 251 -1.70 8.92 24.84
CA GLN A 251 -0.98 8.56 23.64
C GLN A 251 0.31 9.36 23.53
N THR A 252 1.42 8.67 23.29
CA THR A 252 2.69 9.23 22.86
C THR A 252 3.25 8.42 21.72
N ASN A 253 3.97 9.06 20.82
CA ASN A 253 4.80 8.41 19.81
C ASN A 253 6.04 9.25 19.60
N ASP A 254 7.13 8.85 20.24
CA ASP A 254 8.39 9.57 20.28
C ASP A 254 9.42 8.91 19.36
N GLN A 255 10.14 9.72 18.60
CA GLN A 255 11.15 9.24 17.67
C GLN A 255 12.41 10.09 17.75
N ILE A 256 13.57 9.44 17.78
CA ILE A 256 14.85 10.05 17.46
C ILE A 256 15.33 9.54 16.10
N ASN A 257 15.70 10.44 15.22
CA ASN A 257 16.25 10.08 13.93
C ASN A 257 17.57 10.81 13.64
N PHE A 258 18.37 10.21 12.80
CA PHE A 258 19.66 10.75 12.38
C PHE A 258 19.93 10.38 10.92
N GLY A 259 20.56 11.28 10.18
CA GLY A 259 20.93 11.02 8.80
C GLY A 259 21.99 11.97 8.26
N SER A 260 22.63 11.54 7.21
CA SER A 260 23.60 12.34 6.46
C SER A 260 23.81 11.80 5.07
N HIS A 261 24.46 12.59 4.22
CA HIS A 261 24.80 12.16 2.87
C HIS A 261 26.10 12.77 2.36
N THR A 262 26.61 12.13 1.33
CA THR A 262 27.57 12.66 0.39
C THR A 262 26.92 12.72 -1.00
N GLN A 263 27.64 13.08 -2.04
CA GLN A 263 27.11 13.04 -3.41
C GLN A 263 26.68 11.63 -3.86
N ARG A 264 27.26 10.56 -3.30
CA ARG A 264 27.02 9.17 -3.73
C ARG A 264 26.40 8.29 -2.68
N PHE A 265 26.49 8.64 -1.42
CA PHE A 265 26.03 7.80 -0.31
C PHE A 265 25.14 8.60 0.63
N ALA A 266 24.00 8.02 0.99
CA ALA A 266 23.10 8.58 1.98
C ALA A 266 22.67 7.50 2.96
N TYR A 267 22.50 7.86 4.24
CA TYR A 267 21.97 6.98 5.27
C TYR A 267 21.01 7.74 6.18
N TYR A 268 19.99 7.02 6.59
CA TYR A 268 19.00 7.48 7.55
C TYR A 268 18.74 6.35 8.54
N ALA A 269 18.58 6.67 9.81
CA ALA A 269 18.23 5.73 10.87
C ALA A 269 17.33 6.41 11.88
N SER A 270 16.35 5.66 12.42
CA SER A 270 15.46 6.10 13.48
C SER A 270 15.26 5.03 14.54
N LEU A 271 14.91 5.48 15.74
CA LEU A 271 14.37 4.67 16.84
C LEU A 271 13.11 5.35 17.33
N ASN A 272 12.05 4.59 17.51
CA ASN A 272 10.77 5.08 17.99
C ASN A 272 10.21 4.24 19.12
N GLY A 273 9.34 4.86 19.92
CA GLY A 273 8.55 4.19 20.93
C GLY A 273 7.19 4.86 21.04
N ASN A 274 6.15 4.07 21.22
CA ASN A 274 4.79 4.54 21.36
C ASN A 274 4.07 3.90 22.54
N ARG A 275 3.03 4.57 23.00
CA ARG A 275 2.11 4.10 24.03
C ARG A 275 0.75 4.74 23.84
N SER A 276 -0.31 3.99 24.14
CA SER A 276 -1.69 4.49 24.25
C SER A 276 -2.47 3.67 25.27
N ASN A 277 -3.51 4.25 25.86
CA ASN A 277 -4.54 3.52 26.61
C ASN A 277 -5.77 3.20 25.73
N LEU A 278 -5.73 3.51 24.45
CA LEU A 278 -6.67 3.09 23.40
C LEU A 278 -5.84 2.46 22.28
N GLY A 279 -5.65 1.15 22.36
CA GLY A 279 -4.79 0.39 21.46
C GLY A 279 -5.56 -0.24 20.31
N LEU A 280 -6.63 -0.94 20.62
CA LEU A 280 -7.45 -1.72 19.70
C LEU A 280 -8.90 -1.20 19.64
N GLU A 281 -9.71 -1.76 18.76
CA GLU A 281 -11.13 -1.45 18.67
C GLU A 281 -11.86 -2.01 19.90
N THR A 282 -12.61 -1.16 20.61
CA THR A 282 -13.28 -1.56 21.85
C THR A 282 -14.65 -2.18 21.58
N PRO A 283 -15.02 -3.32 22.23
CA PRO A 283 -16.31 -3.97 22.03
C PRO A 283 -17.50 -3.15 22.61
N VAL A 284 -17.18 -2.17 23.46
CA VAL A 284 -18.16 -1.26 24.09
C VAL A 284 -17.59 0.16 24.11
N ALA A 285 -18.43 1.16 24.29
CA ALA A 285 -18.00 2.56 24.32
C ALA A 285 -17.02 2.90 25.46
N GLN A 286 -16.96 2.07 26.50
CA GLN A 286 -16.02 2.23 27.61
C GLN A 286 -14.69 1.54 27.29
N ILE A 287 -13.59 2.27 27.44
CA ILE A 287 -12.25 1.72 27.25
C ILE A 287 -11.85 0.95 28.51
N ILE A 288 -11.70 -0.35 28.39
CA ILE A 288 -11.37 -1.26 29.48
C ILE A 288 -10.33 -2.25 28.99
N HIS A 289 -9.17 -2.36 29.68
CA HIS A 289 -8.10 -3.29 29.35
C HIS A 289 -7.63 -3.16 27.89
N ASP A 290 -7.19 -1.94 27.51
CA ASP A 290 -6.87 -1.59 26.14
C ASP A 290 -5.56 -0.80 26.03
N GLN A 291 -4.61 -1.13 26.90
CA GLN A 291 -3.29 -0.50 26.84
C GLN A 291 -2.46 -1.12 25.72
N GLN A 292 -1.82 -0.25 24.96
CA GLN A 292 -0.84 -0.62 23.95
C GLN A 292 0.49 0.07 24.21
N ASN A 293 1.58 -0.59 23.87
CA ASN A 293 2.90 0.00 23.75
C ASN A 293 3.75 -0.74 22.72
N GLY A 294 4.69 -0.01 22.10
CA GLY A 294 5.56 -0.59 21.11
C GLY A 294 6.87 0.19 21.01
N PHE A 295 7.84 -0.45 20.39
CA PHE A 295 9.10 0.18 20.03
C PHE A 295 9.62 -0.39 18.71
N GLY A 296 10.34 0.44 17.98
CA GLY A 296 10.88 0.06 16.68
C GLY A 296 12.12 0.83 16.29
N GLY A 297 12.72 0.37 15.22
CA GLY A 297 13.83 1.02 14.56
C GLY A 297 13.77 0.82 13.06
N PHE A 298 14.20 1.83 12.34
CA PHE A 298 14.20 1.86 10.89
C PHE A 298 15.56 2.30 10.37
N GLY A 299 15.96 1.77 9.21
CA GLY A 299 17.21 2.16 8.54
C GLY A 299 17.09 2.15 7.02
N SER A 300 17.66 3.18 6.38
CA SER A 300 17.74 3.30 4.93
C SER A 300 19.16 3.68 4.52
N LEU A 301 19.75 2.90 3.62
CA LEU A 301 21.04 3.20 2.99
C LEU A 301 20.84 3.29 1.49
N LEU A 302 21.42 4.32 0.87
CA LEU A 302 21.38 4.51 -0.58
C LEU A 302 22.80 4.80 -1.07
N PHE A 303 23.23 4.07 -2.08
CA PHE A 303 24.55 4.23 -2.68
C PHE A 303 24.49 4.30 -4.21
N ASN A 304 24.79 5.45 -4.76
CA ASN A 304 24.96 5.68 -6.19
C ASN A 304 26.40 5.34 -6.57
N ALA A 305 26.66 4.07 -6.95
CA ALA A 305 28.00 3.59 -7.28
C ALA A 305 28.57 4.36 -8.48
N ASP A 306 27.74 4.59 -9.47
CA ASP A 306 27.96 5.41 -10.66
C ASP A 306 26.60 5.91 -11.21
N PRO A 307 26.56 6.76 -12.25
CA PRO A 307 25.30 7.27 -12.83
C PRO A 307 24.33 6.20 -13.33
N SER A 308 24.81 4.97 -13.51
CA SER A 308 24.01 3.86 -14.03
C SER A 308 23.69 2.78 -12.99
N ASN A 309 24.25 2.87 -11.78
CA ASN A 309 24.06 1.86 -10.73
C ASN A 309 23.70 2.52 -9.41
N GLN A 310 22.53 2.16 -8.91
CA GLN A 310 22.07 2.53 -7.58
C GLN A 310 21.83 1.27 -6.75
N LEU A 311 22.33 1.26 -5.53
CA LEU A 311 22.08 0.23 -4.52
C LEU A 311 21.29 0.84 -3.38
N ARG A 312 20.28 0.15 -2.92
CA ARG A 312 19.46 0.58 -1.79
C ARG A 312 19.24 -0.59 -0.82
N LEU A 313 19.29 -0.29 0.46
CA LEU A 313 18.96 -1.21 1.54
C LEU A 313 17.99 -0.51 2.48
N VAL A 314 16.88 -1.17 2.77
CA VAL A 314 15.88 -0.69 3.72
C VAL A 314 15.59 -1.81 4.71
N THR A 315 15.53 -1.47 5.99
CA THR A 315 15.22 -2.42 7.06
C THR A 315 14.35 -1.79 8.13
N SER A 316 13.47 -2.58 8.72
CA SER A 316 12.68 -2.22 9.88
C SER A 316 12.65 -3.38 10.88
N LEU A 317 12.59 -3.04 12.15
CA LEU A 317 12.39 -3.96 13.26
C LEU A 317 11.36 -3.32 14.19
N ARG A 318 10.31 -4.06 14.57
CA ARG A 318 9.29 -3.57 15.47
C ARG A 318 8.78 -4.65 16.40
N ARG A 319 8.37 -4.24 17.62
CA ARG A 319 7.63 -5.06 18.58
C ARG A 319 6.54 -4.24 19.22
N ASP A 320 5.36 -4.82 19.29
CA ASP A 320 4.17 -4.23 19.88
C ASP A 320 3.55 -5.17 20.91
N TYR A 321 2.93 -4.60 21.91
CA TYR A 321 2.18 -5.26 22.97
C TYR A 321 0.80 -4.62 23.05
N TYR A 322 -0.23 -5.44 23.08
CA TYR A 322 -1.62 -5.05 23.18
C TYR A 322 -2.30 -5.79 24.33
N GLN A 323 -3.10 -5.08 25.10
CA GLN A 323 -4.16 -5.68 25.91
C GLN A 323 -5.39 -5.85 25.00
N ILE A 324 -6.08 -6.98 25.11
CA ILE A 324 -7.33 -7.20 24.38
C ILE A 324 -8.46 -6.50 25.12
N PRO A 325 -9.21 -5.60 24.46
CA PRO A 325 -10.24 -4.82 25.12
C PRO A 325 -11.37 -5.69 25.69
N ASN A 326 -11.80 -5.37 26.91
CA ASN A 326 -12.82 -6.11 27.63
C ASN A 326 -14.18 -5.40 27.62
N THR A 327 -15.25 -6.20 27.68
CA THR A 327 -16.54 -5.74 28.20
C THR A 327 -16.49 -5.59 29.73
N PRO A 328 -17.42 -4.86 30.38
CA PRO A 328 -17.50 -4.80 31.85
C PRO A 328 -17.62 -6.17 32.52
N ASP A 329 -18.33 -7.12 31.90
CA ASP A 329 -18.51 -8.48 32.43
C ASP A 329 -17.20 -9.29 32.35
N GLN A 330 -16.48 -9.22 31.22
CA GLN A 330 -15.15 -9.85 31.08
C GLN A 330 -14.17 -9.26 32.11
N GLN A 331 -14.18 -7.94 32.28
CA GLN A 331 -13.34 -7.25 33.26
C GLN A 331 -13.63 -7.74 34.69
N SER A 332 -14.93 -7.86 35.04
CA SER A 332 -15.35 -8.30 36.37
C SER A 332 -15.03 -9.78 36.62
N SER A 333 -15.02 -10.61 35.57
CA SER A 333 -14.61 -12.01 35.59
C SER A 333 -13.09 -12.18 35.67
N GLY A 334 -12.33 -11.09 35.53
CA GLY A 334 -10.87 -11.09 35.62
C GLY A 334 -10.16 -11.57 34.36
N ILE A 335 -10.81 -11.49 33.19
CA ILE A 335 -10.18 -11.77 31.89
C ILE A 335 -9.08 -10.74 31.62
N ARG A 336 -7.92 -11.21 31.15
CA ARG A 336 -6.72 -10.39 30.98
C ARG A 336 -5.89 -10.86 29.77
N ASP A 337 -6.54 -10.97 28.61
CA ASP A 337 -5.92 -11.43 27.40
C ASP A 337 -4.96 -10.39 26.84
N VAL A 338 -3.89 -10.86 26.26
CA VAL A 338 -2.85 -9.99 25.70
C VAL A 338 -2.33 -10.55 24.37
N GLN A 339 -1.89 -9.66 23.50
CA GLN A 339 -1.23 -10.01 22.26
C GLN A 339 0.12 -9.30 22.15
N ARG A 340 1.10 -9.99 21.58
CA ARG A 340 2.42 -9.45 21.26
C ARG A 340 2.69 -9.68 19.80
N GLU A 341 3.14 -8.66 19.11
CA GLU A 341 3.51 -8.75 17.71
C GLU A 341 4.98 -8.37 17.50
N ALA A 342 5.60 -9.00 16.53
CA ALA A 342 6.93 -8.63 16.06
C ALA A 342 6.96 -8.65 14.55
N ASP A 343 7.58 -7.63 13.97
CA ASP A 343 7.77 -7.49 12.52
C ASP A 343 9.21 -7.11 12.21
N ALA A 344 9.77 -7.71 11.17
CA ALA A 344 11.12 -7.39 10.72
C ALA A 344 11.25 -7.62 9.22
N PHE A 345 11.73 -6.64 8.49
CA PHE A 345 12.06 -6.84 7.08
C PHE A 345 13.43 -6.29 6.70
N LEU A 346 13.98 -6.85 5.65
CA LEU A 346 15.20 -6.43 5.00
C LEU A 346 15.00 -6.47 3.49
N ASN A 347 14.97 -5.32 2.86
CA ASN A 347 14.82 -5.17 1.42
C ASN A 347 16.10 -4.59 0.84
N PHE A 348 16.66 -5.27 -0.14
CA PHE A 348 17.77 -4.75 -0.93
C PHE A 348 17.29 -4.53 -2.36
N SER A 349 17.76 -3.47 -3.01
CA SER A 349 17.47 -3.21 -4.42
C SER A 349 18.75 -2.78 -5.15
N TRP A 350 19.00 -3.40 -6.28
CA TRP A 350 19.98 -2.96 -7.26
C TRP A 350 19.25 -2.49 -8.50
N VAL A 351 19.42 -1.22 -8.82
CA VAL A 351 18.85 -0.58 -10.01
C VAL A 351 19.97 -0.31 -10.99
N ARG A 352 19.88 -0.88 -12.19
CA ARG A 352 20.83 -0.70 -13.27
C ARG A 352 20.17 -0.03 -14.46
N THR A 353 20.59 1.19 -14.77
CA THR A 353 20.22 1.90 -16.00
C THR A 353 21.21 1.59 -17.10
N PHE A 354 20.85 0.75 -18.07
CA PHE A 354 21.72 0.43 -19.22
C PHE A 354 21.69 1.55 -20.26
N SER A 355 20.55 2.21 -20.39
CA SER A 355 20.34 3.39 -21.24
C SER A 355 19.12 4.16 -20.69
N PRO A 356 18.85 5.39 -21.15
CA PRO A 356 17.62 6.09 -20.78
C PRO A 356 16.34 5.30 -21.04
N ARG A 357 16.40 4.26 -21.86
CA ARG A 357 15.28 3.42 -22.26
C ARG A 357 15.34 1.99 -21.75
N LEU A 358 16.33 1.63 -20.90
CA LEU A 358 16.49 0.28 -20.43
C LEU A 358 16.96 0.25 -18.97
N LEU A 359 16.10 -0.28 -18.12
CA LEU A 359 16.29 -0.37 -16.67
C LEU A 359 16.14 -1.83 -16.20
N LEU A 360 17.00 -2.27 -15.31
CA LEU A 360 16.88 -3.53 -14.57
C LEU A 360 16.81 -3.22 -13.09
N THR A 361 15.83 -3.77 -12.42
CA THR A 361 15.76 -3.78 -10.96
C THR A 361 15.82 -5.22 -10.47
N VAL A 362 16.68 -5.48 -9.47
CA VAL A 362 16.76 -6.77 -8.79
C VAL A 362 16.67 -6.53 -7.30
N SER A 363 15.67 -7.09 -6.67
CA SER A 363 15.33 -6.79 -5.27
C SER A 363 15.09 -8.08 -4.48
N PRO A 364 16.13 -8.70 -3.91
CA PRO A 364 15.95 -9.73 -2.91
C PRO A 364 15.42 -9.14 -1.61
N PHE A 365 14.58 -9.90 -0.91
CA PHE A 365 14.00 -9.49 0.35
C PHE A 365 13.90 -10.64 1.36
N PHE A 366 13.82 -10.26 2.61
CA PHE A 366 13.48 -11.10 3.74
C PHE A 366 12.43 -10.39 4.59
N HIS A 367 11.38 -11.11 4.99
CA HIS A 367 10.38 -10.63 5.94
C HIS A 367 10.12 -11.70 7.01
N PHE A 368 9.97 -11.27 8.23
CA PHE A 368 9.56 -12.09 9.38
C PHE A 368 8.46 -11.35 10.11
N ASN A 369 7.38 -12.05 10.44
CA ASN A 369 6.37 -11.58 11.37
C ASN A 369 6.02 -12.65 12.40
N ASN A 370 5.54 -12.23 13.56
CA ASN A 370 5.06 -13.09 14.63
C ASN A 370 3.91 -12.39 15.34
N ALA A 371 2.86 -13.15 15.64
CA ALA A 371 1.79 -12.77 16.54
C ALA A 371 1.68 -13.85 17.64
N ASN A 372 1.70 -13.42 18.90
CA ASN A 372 1.55 -14.30 20.06
C ASN A 372 0.37 -13.79 20.89
N PHE A 373 -0.73 -14.53 20.87
CA PHE A 373 -1.90 -14.32 21.72
C PHE A 373 -1.82 -15.21 22.95
N ASP A 374 -1.98 -14.61 24.13
CA ASP A 374 -2.04 -15.31 25.40
C ASP A 374 -3.40 -15.05 26.09
N GLY A 375 -4.30 -16.03 26.07
CA GLY A 375 -5.55 -16.01 26.83
C GLY A 375 -5.32 -16.07 28.34
N GLY A 376 -6.13 -15.34 29.08
CA GLY A 376 -6.03 -15.22 30.53
C GLY A 376 -6.42 -16.51 31.27
N PRO A 377 -5.94 -16.70 32.48
CA PRO A 377 -6.25 -17.91 33.28
C PRO A 377 -7.71 -17.97 33.76
N ASN A 378 -8.43 -16.84 33.67
CA ASN A 378 -9.84 -16.76 34.06
C ASN A 378 -10.81 -16.90 32.88
N ASP A 379 -10.29 -17.12 31.67
CA ASP A 379 -11.14 -17.47 30.54
C ASP A 379 -11.75 -18.83 30.75
N PRO A 380 -13.04 -19.02 30.45
CA PRO A 380 -13.63 -20.35 30.44
C PRO A 380 -12.89 -21.33 29.51
N ILE A 381 -12.46 -20.80 28.36
CA ILE A 381 -11.56 -21.50 27.42
C ILE A 381 -10.43 -20.52 27.12
N SER A 382 -9.26 -20.75 27.74
CA SER A 382 -8.08 -19.94 27.51
C SER A 382 -7.39 -20.43 26.24
N ALA A 383 -7.43 -19.60 25.18
CA ALA A 383 -6.72 -19.88 23.93
C ALA A 383 -5.31 -19.30 23.97
N ASN A 384 -4.35 -20.02 23.40
CA ASN A 384 -2.99 -19.54 23.16
C ASN A 384 -2.61 -19.81 21.70
N ASP A 385 -2.09 -18.81 21.02
CA ASP A 385 -1.58 -18.94 19.66
C ASP A 385 -0.26 -18.19 19.51
N ASP A 386 0.80 -18.91 19.21
CA ASP A 386 2.10 -18.35 18.86
C ASP A 386 2.38 -18.67 17.40
N HIS A 387 2.13 -17.72 16.54
CA HIS A 387 2.21 -17.86 15.09
C HIS A 387 3.30 -16.98 14.51
N SER A 388 4.21 -17.56 13.73
CA SER A 388 5.27 -16.84 13.03
C SER A 388 5.39 -17.26 11.57
N SER A 389 5.72 -16.31 10.70
CA SER A 389 5.98 -16.54 9.29
C SER A 389 7.32 -15.95 8.87
N ARG A 390 8.02 -16.66 8.00
CA ARG A 390 9.26 -16.22 7.38
C ARG A 390 9.13 -16.29 5.88
N TYR A 391 9.42 -15.17 5.22
CA TYR A 391 9.39 -15.02 3.77
C TYR A 391 10.79 -14.71 3.28
N THR A 392 11.27 -15.48 2.32
CA THR A 392 12.55 -15.22 1.65
C THR A 392 12.33 -15.28 0.15
N GLY A 393 12.61 -14.19 -0.52
CA GLY A 393 12.29 -14.10 -1.93
C GLY A 393 12.99 -12.98 -2.65
N GLY A 394 12.44 -12.63 -3.80
CA GLY A 394 12.95 -11.55 -4.60
C GLY A 394 12.03 -11.20 -5.77
N GLN A 395 12.30 -10.02 -6.28
CA GLN A 395 11.71 -9.50 -7.50
C GLN A 395 12.83 -9.15 -8.46
N ALA A 396 12.66 -9.51 -9.72
CA ALA A 396 13.51 -9.04 -10.81
C ALA A 396 12.61 -8.48 -11.90
N MET A 397 12.87 -7.27 -12.32
CA MET A 397 12.07 -6.59 -13.30
C MET A 397 12.95 -5.90 -14.32
N LEU A 398 12.67 -6.18 -15.56
CA LEU A 398 13.30 -5.57 -16.72
C LEU A 398 12.25 -4.75 -17.46
N SER A 399 12.58 -3.52 -17.71
CA SER A 399 11.63 -2.57 -18.27
C SER A 399 12.20 -1.75 -19.45
N ALA A 400 11.49 -1.55 -20.67
CA ALA A 400 11.90 -0.82 -21.88
C ALA A 400 10.88 0.09 -22.52
N THR A 401 11.34 1.23 -22.84
CA THR A 401 10.64 2.12 -23.77
C THR A 401 11.16 1.91 -25.20
N PHE A 402 10.28 1.46 -26.08
CA PHE A 402 10.61 1.30 -27.49
C PHE A 402 9.54 1.93 -28.37
N ALA A 403 9.89 2.96 -29.07
CA ALA A 403 8.98 3.76 -29.91
C ALA A 403 7.78 4.29 -29.11
N ARG A 404 6.62 3.64 -29.20
CA ARG A 404 5.38 4.00 -28.50
C ARG A 404 4.99 2.99 -27.41
N ASN A 405 5.79 1.96 -27.21
CA ASN A 405 5.55 0.92 -26.23
C ASN A 405 6.41 1.15 -25.00
N GLU A 406 5.83 0.95 -23.83
CA GLU A 406 6.49 0.77 -22.54
C GLU A 406 6.19 -0.65 -22.07
N ILE A 407 7.15 -1.54 -22.24
CA ILE A 407 6.96 -2.97 -21.95
C ILE A 407 7.60 -3.30 -20.61
N GLN A 408 6.95 -4.07 -19.77
CA GLN A 408 7.45 -4.62 -18.51
C GLN A 408 7.49 -6.13 -18.58
N LEU A 409 8.60 -6.74 -18.22
CA LEU A 409 8.73 -8.17 -18.03
C LEU A 409 9.37 -8.43 -16.68
N GLY A 410 8.76 -9.23 -15.84
CA GLY A 410 9.34 -9.50 -14.54
C GLY A 410 8.99 -10.85 -13.96
N PHE A 411 9.75 -11.14 -12.91
CA PHE A 411 9.57 -12.28 -12.02
C PHE A 411 9.42 -11.75 -10.58
N TYR A 412 8.54 -12.37 -9.84
CA TYR A 412 8.37 -12.20 -8.41
C TYR A 412 8.19 -13.57 -7.77
N GLY A 413 8.79 -13.81 -6.62
CA GLY A 413 8.55 -15.05 -5.91
C GLY A 413 9.20 -15.08 -4.54
N PHE A 414 8.62 -15.92 -3.67
CA PHE A 414 9.14 -16.18 -2.33
C PHE A 414 8.81 -17.59 -1.87
N GLY A 415 9.70 -18.11 -1.01
CA GLY A 415 9.39 -19.23 -0.13
C GLY A 415 8.88 -18.71 1.20
N GLN A 416 7.86 -19.38 1.74
CA GLN A 416 7.25 -19.10 3.02
C GLN A 416 7.41 -20.30 3.93
N HIS A 417 7.73 -20.04 5.21
CA HIS A 417 7.75 -21.03 6.26
C HIS A 417 7.00 -20.49 7.47
N ASP A 418 5.89 -21.14 7.79
CA ASP A 418 5.05 -20.82 8.94
C ASP A 418 5.29 -21.81 10.06
N HIS A 419 5.31 -21.30 11.28
CA HIS A 419 5.34 -22.09 12.51
C HIS A 419 4.27 -21.56 13.45
N GLN A 420 3.40 -22.45 13.92
CA GLN A 420 2.33 -22.14 14.85
C GLN A 420 2.37 -23.10 16.04
N VAL A 421 2.13 -22.58 17.23
CA VAL A 421 1.85 -23.40 18.43
C VAL A 421 0.49 -22.95 18.95
N PHE A 422 -0.54 -23.73 18.61
CA PHE A 422 -1.91 -23.46 19.05
C PHE A 422 -2.28 -24.34 20.25
N GLY A 423 -2.99 -23.77 21.23
CA GLY A 423 -3.44 -24.51 22.40
C GLY A 423 -4.74 -23.98 22.99
N LEU A 424 -5.51 -24.88 23.58
CA LEU A 424 -6.71 -24.57 24.38
C LEU A 424 -6.60 -25.18 25.75
N LEU A 425 -6.87 -24.39 26.81
CA LEU A 425 -7.02 -24.78 28.19
C LEU A 425 -8.50 -24.60 28.60
N PHE A 426 -9.17 -25.69 28.94
CA PHE A 426 -10.57 -25.69 29.34
C PHE A 426 -10.68 -25.47 30.84
N ASN A 427 -11.12 -24.29 31.27
CA ASN A 427 -11.35 -23.87 32.65
C ASN A 427 -12.85 -23.83 32.98
N ASP A 428 -13.70 -24.20 32.03
CA ASP A 428 -15.16 -24.13 32.09
C ASP A 428 -15.82 -25.29 32.86
N GLY A 429 -15.03 -26.21 33.39
CA GLY A 429 -15.49 -27.41 34.04
C GLY A 429 -15.98 -28.51 33.08
N SER A 430 -15.78 -28.35 31.81
CA SER A 430 -16.07 -29.37 30.80
C SER A 430 -15.13 -30.56 30.94
N ASN A 431 -15.46 -31.67 30.28
CA ASN A 431 -14.58 -32.86 30.21
C ASN A 431 -13.63 -32.79 29.00
N ASN A 432 -13.51 -31.63 28.32
CA ASN A 432 -12.61 -31.46 27.21
C ASN A 432 -11.15 -31.55 27.69
N GLN A 433 -10.31 -32.14 26.85
CA GLN A 433 -8.90 -32.26 27.17
C GLN A 433 -8.12 -31.04 26.70
N ASN A 434 -7.30 -30.49 27.59
CA ASN A 434 -6.35 -29.46 27.24
C ASN A 434 -5.37 -29.99 26.18
N PHE A 435 -5.04 -29.19 25.24
CA PHE A 435 -4.02 -29.52 24.24
C PHE A 435 -3.17 -28.29 23.85
N ARG A 436 -1.97 -28.57 23.37
CA ARG A 436 -1.08 -27.58 22.77
C ARG A 436 -0.24 -28.28 21.71
N GLU A 437 -0.40 -27.88 20.46
CA GLU A 437 0.19 -28.54 19.30
C GLU A 437 1.04 -27.59 18.48
N PRO A 438 2.31 -27.94 18.17
CA PRO A 438 3.13 -27.25 17.23
C PRO A 438 2.85 -27.74 15.80
N GLU A 439 2.74 -26.82 14.86
CA GLU A 439 2.72 -27.10 13.43
C GLU A 439 3.80 -26.30 12.73
N SER A 440 4.34 -26.86 11.65
CA SER A 440 5.16 -26.12 10.70
C SER A 440 4.78 -26.51 9.29
N VAL A 441 4.52 -25.52 8.46
CA VAL A 441 4.15 -25.71 7.07
C VAL A 441 5.01 -24.80 6.19
N SER A 442 5.30 -25.28 4.98
CA SER A 442 6.05 -24.48 4.00
C SER A 442 5.33 -24.44 2.69
N GLY A 443 5.45 -23.34 2.01
CA GLY A 443 4.92 -23.11 0.67
C GLY A 443 5.76 -22.11 -0.10
N SER A 444 5.35 -21.86 -1.33
CA SER A 444 5.98 -20.83 -2.16
C SER A 444 4.96 -20.20 -3.11
N LEU A 445 5.28 -18.99 -3.54
CA LEU A 445 4.55 -18.31 -4.58
C LEU A 445 5.56 -17.78 -5.61
N GLU A 446 5.35 -18.12 -6.88
CA GLU A 446 6.12 -17.62 -8.00
C GLU A 446 5.20 -17.01 -9.05
N ALA A 447 5.60 -15.86 -9.59
CA ALA A 447 4.85 -15.20 -10.65
C ALA A 447 5.77 -14.66 -11.74
N LEU A 448 5.32 -14.83 -12.97
CA LEU A 448 5.87 -14.19 -14.16
C LEU A 448 4.83 -13.19 -14.68
N PHE A 449 5.26 -12.02 -15.10
CA PHE A 449 4.36 -11.04 -15.66
C PHE A 449 4.97 -10.31 -16.86
N LEU A 450 4.08 -9.91 -17.75
CA LEU A 450 4.38 -9.09 -18.94
C LEU A 450 3.27 -8.06 -19.07
N GLU A 451 3.64 -6.80 -19.31
CA GLU A 451 2.72 -5.71 -19.61
C GLU A 451 3.29 -4.82 -20.70
N ASP A 452 2.42 -4.20 -21.48
CA ASP A 452 2.77 -3.15 -22.47
C ASP A 452 1.79 -1.98 -22.33
N LYS A 453 2.34 -0.76 -22.17
CA LYS A 453 1.63 0.51 -22.32
C LYS A 453 1.91 1.07 -23.71
N PHE A 454 0.93 1.02 -24.57
CA PHE A 454 1.03 1.46 -25.96
C PHE A 454 0.45 2.85 -26.16
N LYS A 455 1.31 3.86 -26.32
CA LYS A 455 0.94 5.27 -26.58
C LYS A 455 0.54 5.44 -28.05
N ILE A 456 -0.74 5.20 -28.38
CA ILE A 456 -1.25 5.35 -29.76
C ILE A 456 -1.08 6.78 -30.24
N THR A 457 -1.45 7.75 -29.40
CA THR A 457 -1.30 9.19 -29.62
C THR A 457 -0.87 9.86 -28.32
N SER A 458 -0.62 11.17 -28.33
CA SER A 458 -0.33 11.94 -27.11
C SER A 458 -1.52 12.02 -26.12
N TRP A 459 -2.73 11.63 -26.56
CA TRP A 459 -3.95 11.70 -25.75
C TRP A 459 -4.63 10.34 -25.55
N LEU A 460 -4.09 9.24 -26.10
CA LEU A 460 -4.64 7.89 -25.97
C LEU A 460 -3.51 6.89 -25.69
N THR A 461 -3.55 6.27 -24.53
CA THR A 461 -2.71 5.15 -24.13
C THR A 461 -3.58 3.92 -23.89
N LEU A 462 -3.18 2.78 -24.43
CA LEU A 462 -3.75 1.47 -24.14
C LEU A 462 -2.76 0.70 -23.28
N MET A 463 -3.26 -0.11 -22.36
CA MET A 463 -2.48 -1.00 -21.51
C MET A 463 -2.97 -2.41 -21.68
N GLY A 464 -2.05 -3.36 -21.71
CA GLY A 464 -2.38 -4.78 -21.77
C GLY A 464 -1.31 -5.61 -21.08
N GLY A 465 -1.73 -6.51 -20.21
CA GLY A 465 -0.79 -7.31 -19.44
C GLY A 465 -1.33 -8.68 -19.08
N VAL A 466 -0.44 -9.55 -18.65
CA VAL A 466 -0.76 -10.87 -18.11
C VAL A 466 0.20 -11.23 -16.99
N ARG A 467 -0.35 -11.79 -15.92
CA ARG A 467 0.42 -12.39 -14.83
C ARG A 467 0.08 -13.86 -14.74
N GLN A 468 1.11 -14.70 -14.70
CA GLN A 468 1.00 -16.13 -14.42
C GLN A 468 1.55 -16.40 -13.04
N THR A 469 0.71 -16.85 -12.12
CA THR A 469 1.09 -17.16 -10.74
C THR A 469 1.00 -18.66 -10.51
N HIS A 470 1.99 -19.20 -9.81
CA HIS A 470 2.00 -20.55 -9.25
C HIS A 470 2.11 -20.45 -7.74
N PHE A 471 1.20 -21.10 -7.03
CA PHE A 471 1.24 -21.26 -5.57
C PHE A 471 1.49 -22.72 -5.24
N SER A 472 2.50 -22.99 -4.43
CA SER A 472 2.82 -24.30 -3.91
C SER A 472 2.47 -24.35 -2.43
N GLY A 473 1.36 -24.98 -2.13
CA GLY A 473 0.82 -25.17 -0.77
C GLY A 473 -0.10 -26.37 -0.78
N SER A 474 -1.10 -26.36 0.09
CA SER A 474 -2.14 -27.37 0.14
C SER A 474 -3.52 -26.69 0.08
N PRO A 475 -4.13 -26.60 -1.11
CA PRO A 475 -3.74 -27.17 -2.42
C PRO A 475 -2.66 -26.38 -3.17
N SER A 476 -2.04 -26.99 -4.19
CA SER A 476 -1.19 -26.28 -5.14
C SER A 476 -2.03 -25.75 -6.30
N GLU A 477 -1.83 -24.48 -6.68
CA GLU A 477 -2.68 -23.81 -7.65
C GLU A 477 -1.90 -23.01 -8.71
N ASN A 478 -2.56 -22.82 -9.85
CA ASN A 478 -2.09 -21.93 -10.92
C ASN A 478 -3.17 -20.91 -11.26
N ALA A 479 -2.75 -19.68 -11.54
CA ALA A 479 -3.65 -18.64 -12.00
C ALA A 479 -3.05 -17.82 -13.13
N THR A 480 -3.86 -17.56 -14.15
CA THR A 480 -3.55 -16.64 -15.24
C THR A 480 -4.45 -15.42 -15.11
N SER A 481 -3.86 -14.26 -14.97
CA SER A 481 -4.55 -12.99 -14.67
C SER A 481 -4.31 -11.96 -15.79
N PRO A 482 -5.11 -12.00 -16.89
CA PRO A 482 -5.04 -11.01 -17.96
C PRO A 482 -5.64 -9.68 -17.53
N ARG A 483 -5.12 -8.58 -18.08
CA ARG A 483 -5.54 -7.20 -17.77
C ARG A 483 -5.51 -6.35 -19.04
N ALA A 484 -6.46 -5.42 -19.12
CA ALA A 484 -6.50 -4.43 -20.19
C ALA A 484 -7.04 -3.10 -19.64
N GLY A 485 -6.41 -2.02 -20.06
CA GLY A 485 -6.80 -0.67 -19.65
C GLY A 485 -6.64 0.34 -20.77
N ALA A 486 -7.22 1.51 -20.56
CA ALA A 486 -7.06 2.65 -21.43
C ALA A 486 -7.09 3.96 -20.63
N ALA A 487 -6.27 4.92 -21.04
CA ALA A 487 -6.30 6.30 -20.56
C ALA A 487 -6.49 7.24 -21.75
N VAL A 488 -7.45 8.16 -21.60
CA VAL A 488 -7.80 9.16 -22.62
C VAL A 488 -7.70 10.56 -22.02
N THR A 489 -6.73 11.35 -22.46
CA THR A 489 -6.57 12.73 -22.03
C THR A 489 -7.30 13.67 -22.99
N ILE A 490 -8.17 14.53 -22.48
CA ILE A 490 -8.79 15.58 -23.28
C ILE A 490 -7.80 16.75 -23.40
N PRO A 491 -7.25 17.03 -24.59
CA PRO A 491 -6.32 18.12 -24.79
C PRO A 491 -6.92 19.47 -24.34
N HIS A 492 -6.10 20.38 -23.82
CA HIS A 492 -6.45 21.71 -23.29
C HIS A 492 -7.24 21.73 -21.96
N LEU A 493 -7.98 20.66 -21.62
CA LEU A 493 -8.64 20.53 -20.32
C LEU A 493 -7.81 19.72 -19.33
N ASN A 494 -6.88 18.92 -19.82
CA ASN A 494 -6.10 17.94 -19.04
C ASN A 494 -6.98 16.97 -18.22
N TRP A 495 -8.22 16.75 -18.67
CA TRP A 495 -9.07 15.73 -18.08
C TRP A 495 -8.61 14.35 -18.56
N VAL A 496 -8.46 13.41 -17.61
CA VAL A 496 -8.03 12.05 -17.91
C VAL A 496 -9.17 11.09 -17.60
N PHE A 497 -9.72 10.47 -18.64
CA PHE A 497 -10.68 9.37 -18.49
C PHE A 497 -9.94 8.03 -18.50
N ARG A 498 -10.33 7.14 -17.61
CA ARG A 498 -9.72 5.82 -17.45
C ARG A 498 -10.77 4.72 -17.59
N GLY A 499 -10.36 3.58 -18.14
CA GLY A 499 -11.15 2.38 -18.16
C GLY A 499 -10.24 1.18 -17.97
N PHE A 500 -10.71 0.18 -17.22
CA PHE A 500 -9.95 -1.02 -16.92
C PHE A 500 -10.86 -2.23 -16.83
N TYR A 501 -10.32 -3.37 -17.25
CA TYR A 501 -10.84 -4.70 -17.03
C TYR A 501 -9.69 -5.65 -16.73
N GLY A 502 -9.80 -6.47 -15.68
CA GLY A 502 -8.74 -7.39 -15.32
C GLY A 502 -9.14 -8.48 -14.38
N HIS A 503 -8.29 -9.50 -14.33
CA HIS A 503 -8.38 -10.62 -13.40
C HIS A 503 -7.22 -10.58 -12.43
N PHE A 504 -7.51 -11.00 -11.18
CA PHE A 504 -6.53 -11.08 -10.11
C PHE A 504 -6.61 -12.42 -9.40
N TYR A 505 -5.55 -12.78 -8.70
CA TYR A 505 -5.47 -14.00 -7.91
C TYR A 505 -4.75 -13.70 -6.60
N GLN A 506 -5.36 -14.11 -5.51
CA GLN A 506 -4.77 -14.08 -4.17
C GLN A 506 -4.59 -15.52 -3.69
N ALA A 507 -3.36 -15.89 -3.34
CA ALA A 507 -3.06 -17.22 -2.83
C ALA A 507 -3.68 -17.43 -1.43
N PRO A 508 -4.09 -18.66 -1.09
CA PRO A 508 -4.60 -18.97 0.23
C PRO A 508 -3.46 -18.92 1.27
N PRO A 509 -3.77 -18.60 2.54
CA PRO A 509 -2.83 -18.79 3.64
C PRO A 509 -2.47 -20.28 3.80
N LEU A 510 -1.29 -20.57 4.38
CA LEU A 510 -0.83 -21.93 4.61
C LEU A 510 -1.45 -22.58 5.84
N ILE A 511 -2.19 -21.84 6.66
CA ILE A 511 -2.80 -22.30 7.91
C ILE A 511 -3.80 -23.42 7.63
N THR A 512 -3.71 -24.49 8.43
CA THR A 512 -4.64 -25.62 8.41
C THR A 512 -5.00 -26.03 9.85
N ALA A 513 -6.13 -26.71 10.01
CA ALA A 513 -6.45 -27.38 11.27
C ALA A 513 -6.09 -28.86 11.17
N PHE A 514 -5.33 -29.38 12.14
CA PHE A 514 -4.91 -30.79 12.19
C PHE A 514 -4.81 -31.28 13.66
N GLY A 515 -4.47 -32.57 13.83
CA GLY A 515 -4.25 -33.14 15.15
C GLY A 515 -5.41 -32.95 16.14
N PRO A 516 -5.14 -32.62 17.41
CA PRO A 516 -6.16 -32.37 18.44
C PRO A 516 -7.08 -31.21 18.13
N LEU A 517 -6.61 -30.16 17.45
CA LEU A 517 -7.49 -29.05 17.02
C LEU A 517 -8.54 -29.56 16.02
N LEU A 518 -8.16 -30.36 15.02
CA LEU A 518 -9.11 -30.95 14.07
C LEU A 518 -10.08 -31.90 14.78
N GLN A 519 -9.63 -32.69 15.77
CA GLN A 519 -10.49 -33.55 16.58
C GLN A 519 -11.46 -32.71 17.40
N PHE A 520 -11.00 -31.65 18.02
CA PHE A 520 -11.85 -30.73 18.79
C PHE A 520 -12.92 -30.10 17.91
N VAL A 521 -12.58 -29.46 16.79
CA VAL A 521 -13.58 -28.85 15.91
C VAL A 521 -14.56 -29.88 15.35
N THR A 522 -14.09 -31.10 15.04
CA THR A 522 -14.95 -32.19 14.58
C THR A 522 -15.93 -32.63 15.67
N SER A 523 -15.50 -32.64 16.93
CA SER A 523 -16.37 -32.96 18.08
C SER A 523 -17.48 -31.91 18.29
N GLN A 524 -17.29 -30.70 17.80
CA GLN A 524 -18.27 -29.61 17.80
C GLN A 524 -19.16 -29.60 16.54
N ASN A 525 -19.12 -30.65 15.71
CA ASN A 525 -19.76 -30.75 14.39
C ASN A 525 -19.27 -29.71 13.38
N LEU A 526 -18.05 -29.21 13.54
CA LEU A 526 -17.38 -28.35 12.60
C LEU A 526 -16.42 -29.17 11.71
N ALA A 527 -16.11 -28.65 10.55
CA ALA A 527 -15.11 -29.25 9.66
C ALA A 527 -14.13 -28.18 9.19
N PHE A 528 -12.93 -28.60 8.82
CA PHE A 528 -11.99 -27.75 8.13
C PHE A 528 -11.85 -28.21 6.67
N ILE A 529 -12.20 -27.33 5.74
CA ILE A 529 -12.12 -27.55 4.30
C ILE A 529 -10.85 -26.88 3.78
N PRO A 530 -10.03 -27.52 2.91
CA PRO A 530 -8.88 -26.86 2.32
C PRO A 530 -9.25 -25.53 1.66
N LEU A 531 -8.47 -24.47 1.94
CA LEU A 531 -8.67 -23.15 1.37
C LEU A 531 -8.21 -23.13 -0.10
N HIS A 532 -8.98 -22.52 -0.97
CA HIS A 532 -8.63 -22.22 -2.35
C HIS A 532 -8.37 -20.73 -2.53
N GLY A 533 -7.47 -20.39 -3.46
CA GLY A 533 -7.15 -18.99 -3.74
C GLY A 533 -8.33 -18.19 -4.26
N GLU A 534 -8.42 -16.96 -3.81
CA GLU A 534 -9.42 -15.99 -4.26
C GLU A 534 -9.13 -15.56 -5.71
N ARG A 535 -10.20 -15.41 -6.51
CA ARG A 535 -10.12 -14.98 -7.91
C ARG A 535 -11.10 -13.86 -8.17
N ASP A 536 -10.58 -12.73 -8.63
CA ASP A 536 -11.35 -11.53 -8.88
C ASP A 536 -11.45 -11.20 -10.36
N GLU A 537 -12.61 -10.69 -10.73
CA GLU A 537 -12.89 -10.03 -12.00
C GLU A 537 -13.28 -8.58 -11.69
N GLU A 538 -12.45 -7.63 -12.11
CA GLU A 538 -12.67 -6.20 -11.86
C GLU A 538 -12.98 -5.43 -13.13
N HIS A 539 -13.96 -4.52 -13.01
CA HIS A 539 -14.26 -3.46 -13.98
C HIS A 539 -14.15 -2.11 -13.26
N GLN A 540 -13.43 -1.18 -13.85
CA GLN A 540 -13.30 0.17 -13.30
C GLN A 540 -13.36 1.22 -14.40
N PHE A 541 -14.02 2.35 -14.09
CA PHE A 541 -14.06 3.55 -14.90
C PHE A 541 -13.83 4.76 -14.02
N GLY A 542 -12.97 5.68 -14.46
CA GLY A 542 -12.65 6.85 -13.68
C GLY A 542 -12.40 8.08 -14.51
N VAL A 543 -12.40 9.23 -13.84
CA VAL A 543 -12.02 10.50 -14.41
C VAL A 543 -11.27 11.36 -13.40
N THR A 544 -10.16 11.95 -13.83
CA THR A 544 -9.45 12.99 -13.07
C THR A 544 -9.62 14.32 -13.75
N ILE A 545 -10.02 15.34 -13.00
CA ILE A 545 -10.35 16.67 -13.47
C ILE A 545 -9.55 17.70 -12.68
N PRO A 546 -8.44 18.24 -13.24
CA PRO A 546 -7.75 19.38 -12.66
C PRO A 546 -8.49 20.68 -12.99
N ILE A 547 -8.79 21.51 -11.99
CA ILE A 547 -9.45 22.80 -12.16
C ILE A 547 -8.79 23.85 -11.26
N ARG A 548 -8.03 24.79 -11.84
CA ARG A 548 -7.42 25.91 -11.10
C ARG A 548 -6.62 25.48 -9.87
N GLY A 549 -5.86 24.39 -10.00
CA GLY A 549 -5.07 23.81 -8.93
C GLY A 549 -5.83 22.91 -7.96
N TRP A 550 -7.15 22.78 -8.10
CA TRP A 550 -7.91 21.69 -7.47
C TRP A 550 -7.84 20.43 -8.31
N THR A 551 -7.80 19.28 -7.68
CA THR A 551 -7.90 18.00 -8.35
C THR A 551 -9.12 17.25 -7.84
N LEU A 552 -10.02 16.91 -8.76
CA LEU A 552 -11.16 16.04 -8.54
C LEU A 552 -10.87 14.70 -9.21
N ASP A 553 -10.93 13.60 -8.45
CA ASP A 553 -10.82 12.25 -8.98
C ASP A 553 -12.09 11.47 -8.62
N ALA A 554 -12.71 10.83 -9.59
CA ALA A 554 -13.93 10.05 -9.40
C ALA A 554 -13.83 8.71 -10.11
N ASP A 555 -14.14 7.62 -9.41
CA ASP A 555 -14.08 6.26 -9.92
C ASP A 555 -15.39 5.50 -9.63
N ASN A 556 -15.79 4.66 -10.58
CA ASN A 556 -16.80 3.62 -10.41
C ASN A 556 -16.13 2.28 -10.57
N PHE A 557 -16.34 1.38 -9.63
CA PHE A 557 -15.74 0.05 -9.66
C PHE A 557 -16.78 -1.04 -9.39
N LYS A 558 -16.46 -2.23 -9.88
CA LYS A 558 -17.20 -3.47 -9.60
C LYS A 558 -16.26 -4.65 -9.64
N THR A 559 -16.14 -5.35 -8.53
CA THR A 559 -15.38 -6.58 -8.38
C THR A 559 -16.34 -7.75 -8.16
N ARG A 560 -16.12 -8.85 -8.85
CA ARG A 560 -16.76 -10.14 -8.62
C ARG A 560 -15.70 -11.12 -8.18
N THR A 561 -15.92 -11.74 -7.05
CA THR A 561 -14.95 -12.63 -6.41
C THR A 561 -15.48 -14.04 -6.36
N THR A 562 -14.61 -15.00 -6.56
CA THR A 562 -14.84 -16.44 -6.27
C THR A 562 -13.86 -16.86 -5.20
N ASN A 563 -14.30 -17.69 -4.24
CA ASN A 563 -13.56 -18.05 -3.03
C ASN A 563 -13.16 -16.79 -2.24
N PHE A 564 -14.14 -15.95 -1.94
CA PHE A 564 -13.88 -14.70 -1.21
C PHE A 564 -13.33 -15.00 0.18
N PHE A 565 -12.16 -14.46 0.48
CA PHE A 565 -11.52 -14.61 1.78
C PHE A 565 -12.21 -13.78 2.86
N ASP A 566 -12.49 -14.44 3.95
CA ASP A 566 -13.00 -13.90 5.18
C ASP A 566 -12.31 -14.60 6.37
N HIS A 567 -12.64 -14.25 7.58
CA HIS A 567 -12.09 -14.87 8.77
C HIS A 567 -13.10 -14.84 9.91
N ASN A 568 -12.94 -15.77 10.85
CA ASN A 568 -13.70 -15.80 12.10
C ASN A 568 -12.76 -15.90 13.30
N SER A 569 -13.13 -15.23 14.39
CA SER A 569 -12.42 -15.36 15.66
C SER A 569 -12.75 -16.66 16.37
N VAL A 570 -11.80 -17.21 17.09
CA VAL A 570 -11.99 -18.38 17.96
C VAL A 570 -12.58 -17.93 19.30
N GLY A 571 -13.87 -18.09 19.45
CA GLY A 571 -14.61 -17.65 20.65
C GLY A 571 -14.50 -16.12 20.83
N ASN A 572 -14.08 -15.68 22.01
CA ASN A 572 -13.85 -14.27 22.32
C ASN A 572 -12.36 -13.87 22.19
N SER A 573 -11.56 -14.70 21.53
CA SER A 573 -10.15 -14.42 21.34
C SER A 573 -9.90 -13.59 20.10
N ASP A 574 -8.71 -13.00 20.02
CA ASP A 574 -8.21 -12.29 18.85
C ASP A 574 -7.44 -13.23 17.90
N ILE A 575 -7.73 -14.53 17.98
CA ILE A 575 -7.22 -15.54 17.06
C ILE A 575 -8.21 -15.71 15.92
N PHE A 576 -7.74 -15.44 14.70
CA PHE A 576 -8.55 -15.53 13.49
C PHE A 576 -8.18 -16.78 12.68
N PHE A 577 -9.19 -17.55 12.31
CA PHE A 577 -9.06 -18.60 11.31
C PHE A 577 -9.62 -18.12 9.97
N PRO A 578 -8.85 -18.27 8.88
CA PRO A 578 -9.33 -17.89 7.56
C PRO A 578 -10.44 -18.86 7.10
N LEU A 579 -11.41 -18.29 6.39
CA LEU A 579 -12.41 -19.04 5.67
C LEU A 579 -12.61 -18.45 4.27
N THR A 580 -13.24 -19.22 3.39
CA THR A 580 -13.72 -18.71 2.11
C THR A 580 -15.18 -19.03 1.92
N ILE A 581 -15.90 -18.09 1.31
CA ILE A 581 -17.27 -18.29 0.83
C ILE A 581 -17.29 -18.40 -0.69
N ASP A 582 -18.34 -18.97 -1.26
CA ASP A 582 -18.44 -19.25 -2.72
C ASP A 582 -18.11 -18.03 -3.58
N GLY A 583 -18.47 -16.83 -3.12
CA GLY A 583 -18.10 -15.61 -3.81
C GLY A 583 -18.63 -14.33 -3.17
N ALA A 584 -18.22 -13.20 -3.72
CA ALA A 584 -18.69 -11.88 -3.34
C ALA A 584 -18.89 -10.97 -4.56
N VAL A 585 -19.65 -9.92 -4.37
CA VAL A 585 -19.79 -8.81 -5.31
C VAL A 585 -19.64 -7.51 -4.55
N ILE A 586 -18.61 -6.76 -4.90
CA ILE A 586 -18.32 -5.46 -4.33
C ILE A 586 -18.41 -4.42 -5.44
N ARG A 587 -19.13 -3.33 -5.21
CA ARG A 587 -19.29 -2.27 -6.20
C ARG A 587 -19.52 -0.92 -5.53
N GLY A 588 -19.07 0.14 -6.17
CA GLY A 588 -19.24 1.45 -5.58
C GLY A 588 -18.79 2.62 -6.46
N TRP A 589 -18.87 3.79 -5.85
CA TRP A 589 -18.34 5.05 -6.33
C TRP A 589 -17.37 5.63 -5.31
N GLU A 590 -16.28 6.16 -5.80
CA GLU A 590 -15.26 6.84 -5.02
C GLU A 590 -15.05 8.24 -5.56
N LEU A 591 -14.77 9.16 -4.65
CA LEU A 591 -14.49 10.56 -4.98
C LEU A 591 -13.37 11.07 -4.08
N THR A 592 -12.36 11.71 -4.67
CA THR A 592 -11.40 12.53 -3.93
C THR A 592 -11.41 13.95 -4.45
N LEU A 593 -11.25 14.90 -3.54
CA LEU A 593 -11.06 16.31 -3.87
C LEU A 593 -9.88 16.85 -3.08
N ARG A 594 -8.91 17.44 -3.76
CA ARG A 594 -7.74 18.07 -3.15
C ARG A 594 -7.66 19.52 -3.56
N SER A 595 -7.41 20.40 -2.61
CA SER A 595 -7.21 21.81 -2.87
C SER A 595 -5.74 22.15 -3.17
N PRO A 596 -5.45 23.19 -3.93
CA PRO A 596 -4.14 23.85 -3.86
C PRO A 596 -3.96 24.50 -2.47
N ARG A 597 -2.78 25.06 -2.19
CA ARG A 597 -2.62 25.90 -0.99
C ARG A 597 -3.41 27.20 -1.14
N ILE A 598 -4.55 27.27 -0.48
CA ILE A 598 -5.44 28.42 -0.44
C ILE A 598 -4.76 29.53 0.36
N ALA A 599 -4.64 30.72 -0.22
CA ALA A 599 -3.95 31.88 0.35
C ALA A 599 -2.54 31.55 0.88
N HIS A 600 -1.82 30.60 0.27
CA HIS A 600 -0.51 30.09 0.66
C HIS A 600 -0.42 29.47 2.06
N ARG A 601 -1.55 29.20 2.73
CA ARG A 601 -1.60 28.73 4.10
C ARG A 601 -2.44 27.48 4.35
N ALA A 602 -3.61 27.40 3.74
CA ALA A 602 -4.55 26.32 4.02
C ALA A 602 -4.56 25.25 2.91
N LYS A 603 -4.81 24.01 3.27
CA LYS A 603 -5.05 22.89 2.35
C LYS A 603 -6.30 22.14 2.84
N ILE A 604 -7.09 21.64 1.92
CA ILE A 604 -8.32 20.88 2.21
C ILE A 604 -8.28 19.62 1.36
N HIS A 605 -8.65 18.50 1.94
CA HIS A 605 -8.90 17.26 1.22
C HIS A 605 -10.25 16.66 1.62
N LEU A 606 -10.80 15.87 0.71
CA LEU A 606 -12.00 15.08 0.91
C LEU A 606 -11.81 13.73 0.23
N ALA A 607 -12.15 12.66 0.94
CA ALA A 607 -12.24 11.31 0.41
C ALA A 607 -13.62 10.73 0.75
N TYR A 608 -14.37 10.31 -0.27
CA TYR A 608 -15.72 9.77 -0.11
C TYR A 608 -15.87 8.47 -0.88
N SER A 609 -16.54 7.49 -0.29
CA SER A 609 -16.96 6.27 -0.95
C SER A 609 -18.43 5.95 -0.64
N ASN A 610 -19.13 5.50 -1.68
CA ASN A 610 -20.42 4.81 -1.54
C ASN A 610 -20.26 3.43 -2.14
N GLN A 611 -20.36 2.38 -1.31
CA GLN A 611 -20.11 1.01 -1.74
C GLN A 611 -21.12 0.02 -1.17
N VAL A 612 -21.17 -1.15 -1.78
CA VAL A 612 -21.93 -2.31 -1.33
C VAL A 612 -21.05 -3.53 -1.45
N ALA A 613 -20.86 -4.24 -0.34
CA ALA A 613 -20.14 -5.51 -0.27
C ALA A 613 -21.14 -6.63 0.10
N LYS A 614 -21.33 -7.60 -0.79
CA LYS A 614 -22.26 -8.72 -0.60
C LYS A 614 -21.59 -10.04 -0.86
N GLY A 615 -21.64 -10.93 0.14
CA GLY A 615 -21.29 -12.33 0.00
C GLY A 615 -22.41 -13.12 -0.67
N LYS A 616 -22.08 -14.30 -1.20
CA LYS A 616 -22.97 -15.23 -1.85
C LYS A 616 -22.53 -16.67 -1.62
N GLY A 617 -23.50 -17.54 -1.36
CA GLY A 617 -23.28 -18.99 -1.25
C GLY A 617 -22.83 -19.41 0.14
N GLY A 618 -22.28 -20.62 0.25
CA GLY A 618 -21.83 -21.23 1.50
C GLY A 618 -20.33 -21.09 1.75
N ILE A 619 -19.87 -21.55 2.91
CA ILE A 619 -18.45 -21.74 3.20
C ILE A 619 -17.94 -22.87 2.30
N ASN A 620 -16.87 -22.60 1.53
CA ASN A 620 -16.26 -23.57 0.65
C ASN A 620 -14.76 -23.83 0.98
N GLY A 621 -14.23 -23.17 2.02
CA GLY A 621 -12.89 -23.39 2.54
C GLY A 621 -12.75 -22.83 3.97
N GLY A 622 -11.81 -23.38 4.73
CA GLY A 622 -11.56 -23.01 6.14
C GLY A 622 -12.46 -23.71 7.13
N LEU A 623 -12.69 -23.09 8.29
CA LEU A 623 -13.52 -23.61 9.36
C LEU A 623 -15.00 -23.39 9.07
N THR A 624 -15.82 -24.45 9.14
CA THR A 624 -17.26 -24.38 8.88
C THR A 624 -18.04 -24.08 10.17
N ASP A 625 -17.82 -22.92 10.74
CA ASP A 625 -18.38 -22.51 12.03
C ASP A 625 -19.68 -21.71 11.93
N PHE A 626 -20.05 -21.25 10.75
CA PHE A 626 -21.33 -20.62 10.51
C PHE A 626 -21.95 -21.03 9.15
N SER A 627 -23.23 -20.75 8.98
CA SER A 627 -23.99 -21.02 7.74
C SER A 627 -24.52 -19.69 7.20
N PRO A 628 -23.95 -19.17 6.12
CA PRO A 628 -24.45 -17.94 5.51
C PRO A 628 -25.91 -18.08 5.05
N PRO A 629 -26.70 -16.98 5.00
CA PRO A 629 -28.03 -16.98 4.43
C PRO A 629 -28.05 -17.44 2.97
N ALA A 630 -29.11 -18.11 2.54
CA ALA A 630 -29.27 -18.48 1.14
C ALA A 630 -29.32 -17.22 0.24
N GLY A 631 -28.54 -17.20 -0.84
CA GLY A 631 -28.50 -16.11 -1.80
C GLY A 631 -27.41 -15.06 -1.50
N PHE A 632 -27.72 -13.79 -1.76
CA PHE A 632 -26.84 -12.68 -1.42
C PHE A 632 -27.14 -12.14 -0.02
N PHE A 633 -26.12 -11.93 0.77
CA PHE A 633 -26.18 -11.30 2.09
C PHE A 633 -25.14 -10.17 2.19
N LEU A 634 -25.36 -9.23 3.09
CA LEU A 634 -24.35 -8.20 3.39
C LEU A 634 -23.17 -8.84 4.13
N LEU A 635 -21.96 -8.48 3.74
CA LEU A 635 -20.78 -8.82 4.54
C LEU A 635 -20.80 -7.96 5.82
N ASP A 636 -20.31 -8.46 6.93
CA ASP A 636 -20.32 -7.79 8.24
C ASP A 636 -19.60 -6.42 8.21
N HIS A 637 -18.60 -6.29 7.36
CA HIS A 637 -17.85 -5.05 7.11
C HIS A 637 -18.44 -4.21 5.95
N ASP A 638 -19.66 -4.49 5.43
CA ASP A 638 -20.32 -3.58 4.50
C ASP A 638 -20.67 -2.28 5.21
N GLN A 639 -19.96 -1.21 4.88
CA GLN A 639 -20.26 0.16 5.28
C GLN A 639 -20.63 0.98 4.05
N ARG A 640 -21.90 1.39 3.99
CA ARG A 640 -22.47 1.97 2.77
C ARG A 640 -21.84 3.29 2.36
N ASN A 641 -21.52 4.15 3.31
CA ASN A 641 -20.89 5.44 3.06
C ASN A 641 -19.73 5.67 4.02
N THR A 642 -18.58 6.07 3.49
CA THR A 642 -17.46 6.60 4.24
C THR A 642 -17.10 7.97 3.73
N LEU A 643 -16.82 8.91 4.62
CA LEU A 643 -16.39 10.27 4.28
C LEU A 643 -15.29 10.71 5.22
N ASN A 644 -14.18 11.13 4.66
CA ASN A 644 -13.12 11.85 5.34
C ASN A 644 -13.00 13.25 4.80
N VAL A 645 -12.98 14.25 5.68
CA VAL A 645 -12.72 15.65 5.34
C VAL A 645 -11.65 16.19 6.25
N GLY A 646 -10.51 16.56 5.68
CA GLY A 646 -9.41 17.13 6.42
C GLY A 646 -9.04 18.52 5.94
N ALA A 647 -8.52 19.30 6.86
CA ALA A 647 -7.99 20.64 6.60
C ALA A 647 -6.76 20.90 7.44
N ASP A 648 -5.74 21.53 6.86
CA ASP A 648 -4.59 22.04 7.56
C ASP A 648 -4.36 23.52 7.28
N VAL A 649 -3.84 24.26 8.26
CA VAL A 649 -3.51 25.68 8.14
C VAL A 649 -2.13 25.94 8.74
N SER A 650 -1.22 26.47 7.91
CA SER A 650 0.09 26.93 8.37
C SER A 650 -0.06 28.24 9.14
N LEU A 651 0.49 28.28 10.36
CA LEU A 651 0.48 29.38 11.28
C LEU A 651 1.88 30.05 11.36
N PRO A 652 2.04 31.22 12.01
CA PRO A 652 3.35 31.80 12.28
C PRO A 652 4.25 30.85 13.09
N TRP A 653 5.56 31.16 13.12
CA TRP A 653 6.59 30.43 13.90
C TRP A 653 6.74 28.94 13.53
N ARG A 654 6.54 28.60 12.27
CA ARG A 654 6.62 27.21 11.75
C ARG A 654 5.63 26.25 12.43
N SER A 655 4.52 26.77 12.94
CA SER A 655 3.44 25.98 13.51
C SER A 655 2.32 25.74 12.51
N PHE A 656 1.45 24.81 12.81
CA PHE A 656 0.23 24.52 12.03
C PHE A 656 -0.89 24.10 12.98
N ALA A 657 -2.10 24.14 12.46
CA ALA A 657 -3.27 23.49 13.04
C ALA A 657 -3.90 22.63 11.95
N ALA A 658 -4.36 21.44 12.31
CA ALA A 658 -5.00 20.53 11.38
C ALA A 658 -6.20 19.86 12.04
N THR A 659 -7.18 19.48 11.24
CA THR A 659 -8.36 18.75 11.70
C THR A 659 -8.75 17.72 10.66
N ASN A 660 -9.29 16.59 11.14
CA ASN A 660 -9.93 15.59 10.31
C ASN A 660 -11.28 15.18 10.88
N VAL A 661 -12.25 14.96 10.01
CA VAL A 661 -13.59 14.47 10.34
C VAL A 661 -13.84 13.22 9.53
N TYR A 662 -13.99 12.10 10.20
CA TYR A 662 -14.43 10.84 9.61
C TYR A 662 -15.91 10.61 9.91
N TYR A 663 -16.66 10.17 8.90
CA TYR A 663 -18.04 9.69 9.01
C TYR A 663 -18.17 8.32 8.36
N GLY A 664 -18.69 7.34 9.12
CA GLY A 664 -19.10 6.03 8.66
C GLY A 664 -20.62 5.84 8.85
N SER A 665 -21.30 5.33 7.83
CA SER A 665 -22.77 5.15 7.90
C SER A 665 -23.24 3.94 8.74
N GLY A 666 -22.30 3.24 9.37
CA GLY A 666 -22.53 2.01 10.12
C GLY A 666 -22.29 0.76 9.28
N PHE A 667 -21.76 -0.27 9.94
CA PHE A 667 -21.50 -1.59 9.35
C PHE A 667 -22.80 -2.41 9.26
N ALA A 668 -22.78 -3.46 8.43
CA ALA A 668 -23.89 -4.38 8.35
C ALA A 668 -24.20 -4.99 9.71
N ASN A 669 -25.49 -5.08 10.02
CA ASN A 669 -25.98 -5.70 11.24
C ASN A 669 -26.26 -7.19 10.97
N GLY A 670 -25.59 -8.08 11.70
CA GLY A 670 -25.81 -9.53 11.60
C GLY A 670 -27.12 -10.02 12.22
N ASP A 671 -27.86 -9.14 12.93
CA ASP A 671 -29.10 -9.51 13.59
C ASP A 671 -30.24 -9.76 12.59
N PRO A 672 -31.11 -10.78 12.83
CA PRO A 672 -32.25 -11.04 11.95
C PRO A 672 -33.32 -9.95 12.03
N PRO A 673 -34.14 -9.78 10.99
CA PRO A 673 -35.30 -8.88 11.04
C PRO A 673 -36.18 -9.10 12.28
N PRO A 674 -36.70 -8.05 12.93
CA PRO A 674 -36.86 -6.68 12.44
C PRO A 674 -35.67 -5.71 12.70
N ALA A 675 -34.52 -6.19 13.08
CA ALA A 675 -33.35 -5.34 13.23
C ALA A 675 -33.00 -4.63 11.90
N PRO A 676 -32.46 -3.41 11.93
CA PRO A 676 -32.04 -2.70 10.72
C PRO A 676 -30.86 -3.41 10.05
N ASP A 677 -30.76 -3.31 8.73
CA ASP A 677 -29.66 -3.93 7.94
C ASP A 677 -28.26 -3.42 8.32
N HIS A 678 -28.15 -2.23 8.94
CA HIS A 678 -26.90 -1.62 9.36
C HIS A 678 -27.01 -1.06 10.78
N LEU A 679 -25.90 -1.09 11.48
CA LEU A 679 -25.69 -0.43 12.77
C LEU A 679 -25.76 1.11 12.59
N PRO A 680 -25.96 1.88 13.68
CA PRO A 680 -25.94 3.33 13.60
C PRO A 680 -24.63 3.88 13.04
N GLY A 681 -24.72 4.94 12.27
CA GLY A 681 -23.54 5.66 11.78
C GLY A 681 -22.75 6.31 12.92
N HIS A 682 -21.48 6.50 12.71
CA HIS A 682 -20.57 7.10 13.68
C HIS A 682 -19.71 8.21 13.04
N THR A 683 -19.25 9.13 13.88
CA THR A 683 -18.40 10.24 13.45
C THR A 683 -17.26 10.40 14.46
N THR A 684 -16.04 10.51 13.94
CA THR A 684 -14.87 10.88 14.74
C THR A 684 -14.36 12.25 14.31
N PHE A 685 -13.76 12.96 15.26
CA PHE A 685 -13.18 14.28 15.06
C PHE A 685 -11.80 14.29 15.71
N ASP A 686 -10.78 14.60 14.92
CA ASP A 686 -9.40 14.75 15.36
C ASP A 686 -8.90 16.18 15.11
N LEU A 687 -8.14 16.73 16.06
CA LEU A 687 -7.59 18.09 16.02
C LEU A 687 -6.13 18.09 16.45
#